data_f7fffcc1c2b9f13b255b69db8a6f4356
#
_entry.id   f7fffcc1c2b9f13b255b69db8a6f4356
#
_cell.length_a   1.000
_cell.length_b   1.000
_cell.length_c   1.000
_cell.angle_alpha   90.00
_cell.angle_beta   90.00
_cell.angle_gamma   90.00
#
_symmetry.space_group_name_H-M   'P 1'
#
loop_
_entity.id
_entity.type
_entity.pdbx_description
1 polymer ?
#
loop_
_entity_poly.entity_id
_entity_poly.type
_entity_poly.pdbx_seq_one_letter_code
_entity_poly.pdbx_strand_id
1 'polypeptide(L)'
;MKVNLKKRLVARTGKVKSLDFHPTFSWILLGLYNGSISIYDYNTQSSVQYLEVSPLPIRSAKFMPEKNYIICGSDDKKIRVYNYNTMEKIKEYEAHTDFIRSIAVHFKLPIFISSSDDGTINLYDTEKDFKLIRTYNEHKDFVMELSVNPKDYSMFASASSDKKIKIWSFMTNNSQMTLEGHLKGVNTIAFCSLNDKPYLASGGDDFIIKIWDYTNKHCIFTFEGHEAPITSVCFHPEMPILITASEDQTSKFYNINTGKLEDSKIFGYDIIWDIKAYKENNIIGFGCDEATIVVQMGNDEPLVTFNHIQSKIIYAQQNNIFSLNLKQVNHETKDGEIINIPPKQLGTSELFPNKIQYSPNGRYFSILSDKEFIISTSGVYRSSAVGNCYDLSWNENDSFIIKEGNNVKIYHDLKEIKNFKPGFSFENIFGGPLFSIKTEDSIYMYDIENNILIRKIEVVPNKIIWNEKKNSVALICEDVTYILEVNFNKIEEYIEKVIDDGEIDENGCEEGFGESYDIDEKIINGFYIENVFIYQTAKNKINYSINDKIFNITTLSSNYYILGYLESTNKIYLMNKGFQLISYTLPYSFIMYQIAILSKQFDKAENLLSKIPESFNERIISFLQKFNYNDLCYKITKNPNLKFSLALNLKLLDDAYQIANQTKNSEKFKMVADLAFELGEFNYAEKSMKEAKDFSGLLLYYSSIQNREKLKELGEESKKIGLFNISFTSFFILNDIENCYNLLIQSKRFPEASIFCRTYYPSKLNQVIDLWNNEINEIDKNSRMTIKIVNPVSDDNKEILQKSENQNMELYQNVSEASMNDLNKYLEMFNSSSI
;
A
#
# COMPACT_ATOMS: atom_id res chain seq x y z
N MET A 1 -19.05 10.78 26.39
CA MET A 1 -18.12 10.35 25.32
C MET A 1 -16.94 11.31 25.34
N LYS A 2 -15.70 10.84 25.58
CA LYS A 2 -14.55 11.70 25.38
C LYS A 2 -14.32 11.84 23.89
N VAL A 3 -14.50 13.03 23.35
CA VAL A 3 -14.12 13.33 21.96
C VAL A 3 -12.59 13.33 21.90
N ASN A 4 -12.01 12.20 21.56
CA ASN A 4 -10.56 12.07 21.40
C ASN A 4 -10.12 12.69 20.08
N LEU A 5 -9.51 13.86 20.17
CA LEU A 5 -8.93 14.60 19.04
C LEU A 5 -7.60 13.96 18.64
N LYS A 6 -7.60 12.93 17.80
CA LYS A 6 -6.38 12.21 17.42
C LYS A 6 -5.51 12.92 16.38
N LYS A 7 -6.09 13.73 15.51
CA LYS A 7 -5.35 14.52 14.52
C LYS A 7 -5.90 15.92 14.46
N ARG A 8 -5.05 16.90 14.51
CA ARG A 8 -5.40 18.30 14.39
C ARG A 8 -4.57 18.92 13.26
N LEU A 9 -5.22 19.17 12.15
CA LEU A 9 -4.66 20.04 11.11
C LEU A 9 -5.14 21.45 11.41
N VAL A 10 -4.23 22.38 11.53
CA VAL A 10 -4.55 23.80 11.57
C VAL A 10 -3.89 24.46 10.37
N ALA A 11 -4.66 24.65 9.30
CA ALA A 11 -4.25 25.52 8.21
C ALA A 11 -4.70 26.95 8.56
N ARG A 12 -3.77 27.88 8.72
CA ARG A 12 -4.14 29.30 8.85
C ARG A 12 -4.66 29.79 7.50
N THR A 13 -5.96 29.94 7.45
CA THR A 13 -6.67 30.42 6.27
C THR A 13 -7.37 31.71 6.64
N GLY A 14 -7.83 32.49 5.68
CA GLY A 14 -8.81 33.55 5.94
C GLY A 14 -10.16 32.94 6.35
N LYS A 15 -11.16 33.78 6.62
CA LYS A 15 -12.50 33.39 7.03
C LYS A 15 -13.14 32.37 6.07
N VAL A 16 -13.33 31.13 6.58
CA VAL A 16 -13.88 30.00 5.81
C VAL A 16 -15.40 29.99 5.91
N LYS A 17 -16.09 30.12 4.79
CA LYS A 17 -17.57 30.10 4.72
C LYS A 17 -18.15 28.77 4.26
N SER A 18 -17.36 27.96 3.56
CA SER A 18 -17.81 26.66 3.06
C SER A 18 -16.67 25.67 3.10
N LEU A 19 -17.00 24.45 3.42
CA LEU A 19 -16.08 23.33 3.50
C LEU A 19 -16.66 22.10 2.79
N ASP A 20 -15.81 21.35 2.07
CA ASP A 20 -16.20 20.09 1.46
C ASP A 20 -15.05 19.12 1.39
N PHE A 21 -15.32 17.82 1.55
CA PHE A 21 -14.31 16.77 1.43
C PHE A 21 -14.37 16.09 0.08
N HIS A 22 -13.20 15.79 -0.49
CA HIS A 22 -13.14 14.98 -1.69
C HIS A 22 -13.35 13.49 -1.32
N PRO A 23 -14.19 12.74 -2.08
CA PRO A 23 -14.55 11.37 -1.67
C PRO A 23 -13.42 10.33 -1.81
N THR A 24 -12.40 10.58 -2.65
CA THR A 24 -11.31 9.60 -2.87
C THR A 24 -9.93 10.12 -2.49
N PHE A 25 -9.70 11.43 -2.61
CA PHE A 25 -8.43 12.05 -2.24
C PHE A 25 -8.50 12.64 -0.83
N SER A 26 -7.34 12.74 -0.19
CA SER A 26 -7.20 13.40 1.13
C SER A 26 -7.34 14.93 1.06
N TRP A 27 -8.22 15.43 0.21
CA TRP A 27 -8.37 16.85 -0.05
C TRP A 27 -9.60 17.46 0.62
N ILE A 28 -9.42 18.67 1.10
CA ILE A 28 -10.46 19.51 1.64
C ILE A 28 -10.56 20.80 0.82
N LEU A 29 -11.75 21.12 0.37
CA LEU A 29 -12.07 22.34 -0.38
C LEU A 29 -12.58 23.40 0.58
N LEU A 30 -12.03 24.59 0.49
CA LEU A 30 -12.39 25.74 1.29
C LEU A 30 -12.89 26.86 0.40
N GLY A 31 -14.08 27.37 0.68
CA GLY A 31 -14.60 28.61 0.12
C GLY A 31 -14.37 29.76 1.10
N LEU A 32 -13.62 30.77 0.69
CA LEU A 32 -13.15 31.85 1.56
C LEU A 32 -13.96 33.14 1.36
N TYR A 33 -14.02 33.90 2.43
CA TYR A 33 -14.74 35.21 2.42
C TYR A 33 -14.05 36.28 1.53
N ASN A 34 -12.76 36.11 1.25
CA ASN A 34 -12.02 36.97 0.31
C ASN A 34 -12.30 36.69 -1.15
N GLY A 35 -13.19 35.74 -1.48
CA GLY A 35 -13.53 35.40 -2.86
C GLY A 35 -12.60 34.40 -3.53
N SER A 36 -11.73 33.74 -2.76
CA SER A 36 -10.84 32.68 -3.25
C SER A 36 -11.30 31.29 -2.82
N ILE A 37 -10.81 30.28 -3.54
CA ILE A 37 -10.96 28.86 -3.23
C ILE A 37 -9.58 28.29 -2.94
N SER A 38 -9.50 27.45 -1.93
CA SER A 38 -8.27 26.77 -1.53
C SER A 38 -8.50 25.28 -1.38
N ILE A 39 -7.61 24.45 -1.91
CA ILE A 39 -7.59 23.01 -1.71
C ILE A 39 -6.39 22.66 -0.86
N TYR A 40 -6.62 22.01 0.27
CA TYR A 40 -5.59 21.49 1.18
C TYR A 40 -5.62 19.99 1.25
N ASP A 41 -4.44 19.38 1.32
CA ASP A 41 -4.30 17.97 1.69
C ASP A 41 -4.14 17.86 3.21
N TYR A 42 -5.12 17.22 3.87
CA TYR A 42 -5.10 17.06 5.32
C TYR A 42 -4.13 15.99 5.82
N ASN A 43 -3.59 15.11 4.95
CA ASN A 43 -2.57 14.14 5.32
C ASN A 43 -1.16 14.74 5.29
N THR A 44 -0.82 15.46 4.21
CA THR A 44 0.48 16.12 4.05
C THR A 44 0.53 17.49 4.72
N GLN A 45 -0.62 18.03 5.14
CA GLN A 45 -0.78 19.36 5.73
C GLN A 45 -0.26 20.49 4.83
N SER A 46 -0.42 20.33 3.53
CA SER A 46 0.04 21.28 2.52
C SER A 46 -1.10 21.84 1.68
N SER A 47 -0.94 23.08 1.21
CA SER A 47 -1.83 23.63 0.21
C SER A 47 -1.52 22.99 -1.14
N VAL A 48 -2.54 22.37 -1.74
CA VAL A 48 -2.44 21.77 -3.07
C VAL A 48 -2.63 22.83 -4.13
N GLN A 49 -3.69 23.64 -4.00
CA GLN A 49 -4.03 24.67 -4.97
C GLN A 49 -4.77 25.85 -4.32
N TYR A 50 -4.57 27.03 -4.89
CA TYR A 50 -5.22 28.28 -4.50
C TYR A 50 -5.67 29.02 -5.75
N LEU A 51 -6.93 29.48 -5.78
CA LEU A 51 -7.51 30.20 -6.91
C LEU A 51 -8.33 31.39 -6.46
N GLU A 52 -8.06 32.56 -7.00
CA GLU A 52 -8.90 33.74 -6.86
C GLU A 52 -10.06 33.69 -7.90
N VAL A 53 -11.26 33.60 -7.39
CA VAL A 53 -12.46 33.34 -8.21
C VAL A 53 -13.32 34.55 -8.41
N SER A 54 -13.55 35.32 -7.34
CA SER A 54 -14.44 36.46 -7.33
C SER A 54 -13.90 37.56 -6.40
N PRO A 55 -14.19 38.85 -6.69
CA PRO A 55 -13.88 39.91 -5.74
C PRO A 55 -14.84 39.94 -4.52
N LEU A 56 -15.91 39.14 -4.54
CA LEU A 56 -16.91 39.05 -3.50
C LEU A 56 -16.85 37.67 -2.83
N PRO A 57 -17.35 37.52 -1.59
CA PRO A 57 -17.27 36.27 -0.83
C PRO A 57 -17.85 35.07 -1.58
N ILE A 58 -17.14 33.91 -1.42
CA ILE A 58 -17.66 32.59 -1.82
C ILE A 58 -18.35 31.99 -0.60
N ARG A 59 -19.67 31.79 -0.73
CA ARG A 59 -20.48 31.24 0.34
C ARG A 59 -20.62 29.74 0.31
N SER A 60 -20.52 29.16 -0.88
CA SER A 60 -20.59 27.72 -1.02
C SER A 60 -19.67 27.24 -2.15
N ALA A 61 -18.88 26.24 -1.86
CA ALA A 61 -18.05 25.55 -2.83
C ALA A 61 -18.15 24.04 -2.61
N LYS A 62 -18.37 23.25 -3.66
CA LYS A 62 -18.59 21.81 -3.61
C LYS A 62 -17.81 21.07 -4.68
N PHE A 63 -17.27 19.90 -4.31
CA PHE A 63 -16.72 18.95 -5.27
C PHE A 63 -17.82 18.22 -6.05
N MET A 64 -17.59 18.00 -7.33
CA MET A 64 -18.33 17.08 -8.18
C MET A 64 -17.36 16.06 -8.78
N PRO A 65 -17.08 14.96 -8.07
CA PRO A 65 -15.99 14.04 -8.42
C PRO A 65 -16.17 13.34 -9.77
N GLU A 66 -17.43 13.04 -10.14
CA GLU A 66 -17.73 12.30 -11.38
C GLU A 66 -17.18 12.99 -12.63
N LYS A 67 -17.11 14.33 -12.63
CA LYS A 67 -16.62 15.14 -13.75
C LYS A 67 -15.34 15.93 -13.46
N ASN A 68 -14.72 15.69 -12.29
CA ASN A 68 -13.56 16.45 -11.83
C ASN A 68 -13.82 17.97 -11.72
N TYR A 69 -15.03 18.37 -11.30
CA TYR A 69 -15.41 19.76 -11.20
C TYR A 69 -15.47 20.27 -9.75
N ILE A 70 -15.22 21.58 -9.62
CA ILE A 70 -15.57 22.37 -8.45
C ILE A 70 -16.66 23.34 -8.87
N ILE A 71 -17.76 23.38 -8.14
CA ILE A 71 -18.86 24.30 -8.36
C ILE A 71 -18.87 25.29 -7.20
N CYS A 72 -18.80 26.58 -7.49
CA CYS A 72 -18.82 27.63 -6.47
C CYS A 72 -19.86 28.68 -6.77
N GLY A 73 -20.50 29.16 -5.70
CA GLY A 73 -21.44 30.27 -5.71
C GLY A 73 -20.94 31.42 -4.85
N SER A 74 -21.04 32.60 -5.34
CA SER A 74 -20.58 33.83 -4.69
C SER A 74 -21.66 34.89 -4.58
N ASP A 75 -21.37 35.93 -3.80
CA ASP A 75 -22.27 37.06 -3.58
C ASP A 75 -22.46 37.94 -4.88
N ASP A 76 -21.72 37.67 -5.93
CA ASP A 76 -21.90 38.30 -7.24
C ASP A 76 -23.02 37.68 -8.09
N LYS A 77 -23.85 36.80 -7.52
CA LYS A 77 -25.01 36.13 -8.12
C LYS A 77 -24.63 35.11 -9.20
N LYS A 78 -23.35 34.84 -9.38
CA LYS A 78 -22.83 33.94 -10.40
C LYS A 78 -22.42 32.61 -9.83
N ILE A 79 -22.68 31.55 -10.61
CA ILE A 79 -22.09 30.24 -10.42
C ILE A 79 -20.91 30.09 -11.37
N ARG A 80 -19.77 29.59 -10.83
CA ARG A 80 -18.58 29.28 -11.60
C ARG A 80 -18.21 27.84 -11.43
N VAL A 81 -17.80 27.24 -12.52
CA VAL A 81 -17.38 25.84 -12.56
C VAL A 81 -15.94 25.77 -13.03
N TYR A 82 -15.11 25.10 -12.26
CA TYR A 82 -13.70 24.87 -12.53
C TYR A 82 -13.39 23.37 -12.57
N ASN A 83 -12.42 23.00 -13.39
CA ASN A 83 -11.84 21.67 -13.32
C ASN A 83 -10.75 21.66 -12.23
N TYR A 84 -10.85 20.81 -11.20
CA TYR A 84 -9.88 20.82 -10.09
C TYR A 84 -8.51 20.22 -10.44
N ASN A 85 -8.35 19.51 -11.58
CA ASN A 85 -7.06 19.03 -12.04
C ASN A 85 -6.28 20.08 -12.82
N THR A 86 -6.97 20.84 -13.73
CA THR A 86 -6.34 21.84 -14.59
C THR A 86 -6.49 23.27 -14.07
N MET A 87 -7.41 23.51 -13.12
CA MET A 87 -7.84 24.83 -12.63
C MET A 87 -8.38 25.77 -13.69
N GLU A 88 -8.75 25.24 -14.84
CA GLU A 88 -9.39 26.01 -15.88
C GLU A 88 -10.87 26.29 -15.57
N LYS A 89 -11.28 27.52 -15.81
CA LYS A 89 -12.69 27.89 -15.72
C LYS A 89 -13.46 27.30 -16.89
N ILE A 90 -14.41 26.43 -16.63
CA ILE A 90 -15.22 25.75 -17.62
C ILE A 90 -16.41 26.63 -17.99
N LYS A 91 -17.10 27.16 -16.99
CA LYS A 91 -18.30 27.96 -17.19
C LYS A 91 -18.48 28.99 -16.08
N GLU A 92 -19.11 30.13 -16.48
CA GLU A 92 -19.58 31.17 -15.58
C GLU A 92 -20.92 31.69 -16.10
N TYR A 93 -21.91 31.81 -15.24
CA TYR A 93 -23.22 32.34 -15.60
C TYR A 93 -23.94 32.91 -14.38
N GLU A 94 -24.81 33.87 -14.63
CA GLU A 94 -25.71 34.42 -13.62
C GLU A 94 -26.82 33.41 -13.34
N ALA A 95 -26.86 32.91 -12.10
CA ALA A 95 -27.75 31.84 -11.67
C ALA A 95 -29.00 32.36 -10.94
N HIS A 96 -28.87 33.49 -10.25
CA HIS A 96 -29.88 34.07 -9.39
C HIS A 96 -29.90 35.60 -9.49
N THR A 97 -30.97 36.20 -8.97
CA THR A 97 -31.09 37.66 -8.92
C THR A 97 -30.48 38.27 -7.66
N ASP A 98 -30.12 37.47 -6.66
CA ASP A 98 -29.48 37.90 -5.43
C ASP A 98 -28.37 36.92 -4.99
N PHE A 99 -27.76 37.09 -3.79
CA PHE A 99 -26.63 36.32 -3.30
C PHE A 99 -26.90 34.82 -3.26
N ILE A 100 -25.91 34.02 -3.68
CA ILE A 100 -25.99 32.55 -3.64
C ILE A 100 -25.50 32.07 -2.28
N ARG A 101 -26.41 31.45 -1.52
CA ARG A 101 -26.12 30.96 -0.13
C ARG A 101 -25.55 29.57 -0.08
N SER A 102 -26.16 28.64 -0.81
CA SER A 102 -25.76 27.23 -0.73
C SER A 102 -25.83 26.57 -2.10
N ILE A 103 -24.91 25.62 -2.31
CA ILE A 103 -24.90 24.68 -3.42
C ILE A 103 -24.87 23.27 -2.86
N ALA A 104 -25.72 22.40 -3.38
CA ALA A 104 -25.68 20.97 -3.05
C ALA A 104 -25.60 20.14 -4.33
N VAL A 105 -24.67 19.21 -4.37
CA VAL A 105 -24.43 18.30 -5.49
C VAL A 105 -25.12 16.98 -5.22
N HIS A 106 -25.76 16.43 -6.24
CA HIS A 106 -26.41 15.12 -6.14
C HIS A 106 -25.36 14.00 -6.18
N PHE A 107 -25.55 12.96 -5.34
CA PHE A 107 -24.55 11.90 -5.13
C PHE A 107 -24.37 10.93 -6.33
N LYS A 108 -25.36 10.79 -7.20
CA LYS A 108 -25.36 9.80 -8.30
C LYS A 108 -25.73 10.36 -9.67
N LEU A 109 -26.37 11.50 -9.73
CA LEU A 109 -26.80 12.10 -10.98
C LEU A 109 -25.97 13.35 -11.27
N PRO A 110 -25.70 13.66 -12.52
CA PRO A 110 -24.91 14.84 -12.93
C PRO A 110 -25.72 16.13 -12.79
N ILE A 111 -26.37 16.33 -11.64
CA ILE A 111 -27.19 17.50 -11.32
C ILE A 111 -26.76 18.13 -10.01
N PHE A 112 -26.98 19.41 -9.87
CA PHE A 112 -26.79 20.15 -8.63
C PHE A 112 -27.89 21.21 -8.46
N ILE A 113 -28.07 21.64 -7.22
CA ILE A 113 -29.05 22.69 -6.84
C ILE A 113 -28.32 23.85 -6.20
N SER A 114 -28.83 25.04 -6.41
CA SER A 114 -28.38 26.27 -5.74
C SER A 114 -29.54 26.99 -5.08
N SER A 115 -29.26 27.66 -3.96
CA SER A 115 -30.22 28.51 -3.25
C SER A 115 -29.70 29.93 -3.10
N SER A 116 -30.62 30.86 -3.00
CA SER A 116 -30.31 32.29 -2.99
C SER A 116 -31.21 33.09 -2.02
N ASP A 117 -30.79 34.34 -1.77
CA ASP A 117 -31.55 35.33 -1.04
C ASP A 117 -32.78 35.81 -1.83
N ASP A 118 -32.87 35.46 -3.11
CA ASP A 118 -34.08 35.73 -3.93
C ASP A 118 -35.27 34.79 -3.57
N GLY A 119 -35.11 33.89 -2.59
CA GLY A 119 -36.15 32.96 -2.17
C GLY A 119 -36.34 31.77 -3.10
N THR A 120 -35.54 31.63 -4.17
CA THR A 120 -35.63 30.55 -5.13
C THR A 120 -34.55 29.50 -4.97
N ILE A 121 -34.86 28.28 -5.43
CA ILE A 121 -33.91 27.17 -5.53
C ILE A 121 -33.92 26.75 -7.00
N ASN A 122 -32.74 26.70 -7.61
CA ASN A 122 -32.56 26.33 -9.00
C ASN A 122 -31.85 24.97 -9.15
N LEU A 123 -32.38 24.13 -10.05
CA LEU A 123 -31.83 22.83 -10.41
C LEU A 123 -31.16 22.89 -11.78
N TYR A 124 -29.90 22.45 -11.84
CA TYR A 124 -29.08 22.47 -13.07
C TYR A 124 -28.62 21.08 -13.48
N ASP A 125 -28.53 20.86 -14.80
CA ASP A 125 -27.99 19.67 -15.42
C ASP A 125 -26.58 19.98 -15.98
N THR A 126 -25.56 19.25 -15.46
CA THR A 126 -24.17 19.45 -15.90
C THR A 126 -23.87 18.81 -17.26
N GLU A 127 -24.67 17.82 -17.71
CA GLU A 127 -24.51 17.21 -19.03
C GLU A 127 -25.07 18.08 -20.15
N LYS A 128 -26.11 18.81 -19.86
CA LYS A 128 -26.76 19.75 -20.85
C LYS A 128 -26.20 21.18 -20.73
N ASP A 129 -24.89 21.30 -20.64
CA ASP A 129 -24.18 22.58 -20.58
C ASP A 129 -24.69 23.51 -19.46
N PHE A 130 -24.92 22.93 -18.26
CA PHE A 130 -25.40 23.64 -17.07
C PHE A 130 -26.75 24.33 -17.28
N LYS A 131 -27.63 23.70 -18.06
CA LYS A 131 -28.97 24.25 -18.32
C LYS A 131 -29.85 24.16 -17.09
N LEU A 132 -30.58 25.23 -16.81
CA LEU A 132 -31.60 25.24 -15.76
C LEU A 132 -32.74 24.29 -16.15
N ILE A 133 -32.97 23.25 -15.29
CA ILE A 133 -34.05 22.27 -15.47
C ILE A 133 -35.33 22.80 -14.82
N ARG A 134 -35.20 23.30 -13.57
CA ARG A 134 -36.30 23.61 -12.72
C ARG A 134 -35.96 24.70 -11.72
N THR A 135 -36.99 25.53 -11.37
CA THR A 135 -36.95 26.53 -10.30
C THR A 135 -38.06 26.22 -9.29
N TYR A 136 -37.69 26.17 -8.00
CA TYR A 136 -38.62 26.03 -6.89
C TYR A 136 -38.81 27.40 -6.22
N ASN A 137 -40.07 27.84 -6.09
CA ASN A 137 -40.40 29.22 -5.67
C ASN A 137 -41.57 29.21 -4.65
N GLU A 138 -41.38 28.53 -3.51
CA GLU A 138 -42.40 28.52 -2.44
C GLU A 138 -41.92 29.17 -1.14
N HIS A 139 -40.61 29.40 -0.98
CA HIS A 139 -40.10 30.15 0.16
C HIS A 139 -40.42 31.65 0.03
N LYS A 140 -40.66 32.30 1.13
CA LYS A 140 -41.04 33.72 1.22
C LYS A 140 -39.84 34.60 1.57
N ASP A 141 -38.73 34.07 1.92
CA ASP A 141 -37.54 34.74 2.40
C ASP A 141 -36.28 33.95 2.01
N PHE A 142 -35.12 34.43 2.34
CA PHE A 142 -33.82 33.88 2.01
C PHE A 142 -33.73 32.37 2.25
N VAL A 143 -33.17 31.60 1.30
CA VAL A 143 -32.92 30.18 1.45
C VAL A 143 -31.47 30.00 1.79
N MET A 144 -31.19 29.64 3.07
CA MET A 144 -29.89 29.69 3.67
C MET A 144 -29.04 28.42 3.36
N GLU A 145 -29.58 27.23 3.51
CA GLU A 145 -28.85 25.98 3.24
C GLU A 145 -29.72 24.94 2.57
N LEU A 146 -29.03 24.10 1.75
CA LEU A 146 -29.59 22.95 1.04
C LEU A 146 -28.89 21.67 1.48
N SER A 147 -29.66 20.60 1.67
CA SER A 147 -29.12 19.28 1.95
C SER A 147 -29.81 18.22 1.09
N VAL A 148 -29.04 17.33 0.44
CA VAL A 148 -29.57 16.19 -0.32
C VAL A 148 -29.64 14.98 0.61
N ASN A 149 -30.75 14.24 0.52
CA ASN A 149 -30.90 13.05 1.36
C ASN A 149 -29.92 11.94 0.93
N PRO A 150 -29.01 11.50 1.81
CA PRO A 150 -28.03 10.45 1.48
C PRO A 150 -28.65 9.04 1.35
N LYS A 151 -29.88 8.85 1.79
CA LYS A 151 -30.61 7.57 1.74
C LYS A 151 -31.57 7.49 0.58
N ASP A 152 -32.34 8.55 0.40
CA ASP A 152 -33.28 8.69 -0.73
C ASP A 152 -32.81 9.82 -1.64
N TYR A 153 -32.07 9.49 -2.66
CA TYR A 153 -31.51 10.42 -3.61
C TYR A 153 -32.58 11.19 -4.42
N SER A 154 -33.86 10.84 -4.31
CA SER A 154 -34.96 11.55 -4.97
C SER A 154 -35.38 12.82 -4.23
N MET A 155 -34.89 13.04 -3.00
CA MET A 155 -35.34 14.11 -2.09
C MET A 155 -34.19 15.02 -1.65
N PHE A 156 -34.54 16.30 -1.44
CA PHE A 156 -33.66 17.26 -0.78
C PHE A 156 -34.46 18.15 0.18
N ALA A 157 -33.76 18.82 1.08
CA ALA A 157 -34.38 19.75 2.02
C ALA A 157 -33.74 21.13 1.92
N SER A 158 -34.52 22.16 2.27
CA SER A 158 -34.10 23.57 2.32
C SER A 158 -34.43 24.19 3.67
N ALA A 159 -33.51 24.97 4.21
CA ALA A 159 -33.69 25.84 5.36
C ALA A 159 -33.84 27.28 4.93
N SER A 160 -34.81 28.03 5.49
CA SER A 160 -35.09 29.41 5.09
C SER A 160 -35.25 30.33 6.29
N SER A 161 -34.96 31.59 6.07
CA SER A 161 -35.23 32.69 7.03
C SER A 161 -36.74 32.89 7.27
N ASP A 162 -37.61 32.34 6.42
CA ASP A 162 -39.06 32.29 6.62
C ASP A 162 -39.51 31.39 7.78
N LYS A 163 -38.57 30.83 8.60
CA LYS A 163 -38.75 29.94 9.78
C LYS A 163 -39.22 28.54 9.42
N LYS A 164 -39.26 28.22 8.13
CA LYS A 164 -39.75 26.93 7.65
C LYS A 164 -38.63 26.12 7.05
N ILE A 165 -38.80 24.80 7.18
CA ILE A 165 -37.98 23.81 6.49
C ILE A 165 -38.90 23.12 5.48
N LYS A 166 -38.47 23.03 4.23
CA LYS A 166 -39.24 22.35 3.21
C LYS A 166 -38.46 21.16 2.65
N ILE A 167 -39.17 20.07 2.40
CA ILE A 167 -38.63 18.86 1.79
C ILE A 167 -39.25 18.76 0.39
N TRP A 168 -38.38 18.57 -0.58
CA TRP A 168 -38.68 18.60 -2.00
C TRP A 168 -38.32 17.29 -2.68
N SER A 169 -38.94 17.03 -3.81
CA SER A 169 -38.50 16.03 -4.74
C SER A 169 -37.86 16.65 -5.97
N PHE A 170 -36.79 16.02 -6.49
CA PHE A 170 -36.20 16.40 -7.76
C PHE A 170 -37.17 16.23 -8.94
N MET A 171 -38.27 15.48 -8.76
CA MET A 171 -39.23 15.19 -9.83
C MET A 171 -40.45 16.13 -9.86
N THR A 172 -40.78 16.83 -8.78
CA THR A 172 -41.94 17.68 -8.64
C THR A 172 -41.54 19.12 -8.42
N ASN A 173 -42.41 20.07 -8.75
CA ASN A 173 -42.14 21.49 -8.53
C ASN A 173 -42.58 21.98 -7.14
N ASN A 174 -43.45 21.25 -6.47
CA ASN A 174 -44.00 21.62 -5.18
C ASN A 174 -43.33 20.88 -4.05
N SER A 175 -43.28 21.53 -2.88
CA SER A 175 -42.76 20.92 -1.66
C SER A 175 -43.63 19.72 -1.24
N GLN A 176 -43.00 18.61 -0.91
CA GLN A 176 -43.73 17.42 -0.37
C GLN A 176 -44.15 17.63 1.06
N MET A 177 -43.32 18.33 1.84
CA MET A 177 -43.53 18.53 3.26
C MET A 177 -42.99 19.89 3.69
N THR A 178 -43.64 20.48 4.68
CA THR A 178 -43.18 21.69 5.36
C THR A 178 -43.13 21.37 6.86
N LEU A 179 -41.97 21.65 7.49
CA LEU A 179 -41.79 21.51 8.93
C LEU A 179 -41.74 22.91 9.55
N GLU A 180 -42.56 23.12 10.53
CA GLU A 180 -42.71 24.39 11.23
C GLU A 180 -42.45 24.21 12.73
N GLY A 181 -41.79 25.17 13.38
CA GLY A 181 -41.54 25.12 14.83
C GLY A 181 -40.32 25.90 15.29
N HIS A 182 -39.51 26.46 14.41
CA HIS A 182 -38.50 27.47 14.75
C HIS A 182 -39.16 28.84 14.96
N LEU A 183 -38.64 29.58 15.95
CA LEU A 183 -39.17 30.90 16.30
C LEU A 183 -38.58 32.01 15.45
N LYS A 184 -37.37 31.81 14.92
CA LYS A 184 -36.64 32.70 14.03
C LYS A 184 -36.20 31.95 12.77
N GLY A 185 -35.40 32.59 11.91
CA GLY A 185 -34.88 32.03 10.67
C GLY A 185 -34.08 30.74 10.94
N VAL A 186 -34.13 29.82 9.98
CA VAL A 186 -33.37 28.58 10.02
C VAL A 186 -32.14 28.73 9.09
N ASN A 187 -30.94 28.61 9.68
CA ASN A 187 -29.69 28.86 8.98
C ASN A 187 -29.09 27.60 8.35
N THR A 188 -29.28 26.44 9.01
CA THR A 188 -28.56 25.22 8.65
C THR A 188 -29.44 23.99 8.76
N ILE A 189 -29.13 22.99 7.89
CA ILE A 189 -29.91 21.75 7.80
C ILE A 189 -29.03 20.57 7.39
N ALA A 190 -29.22 19.41 8.01
CA ALA A 190 -28.53 18.19 7.65
C ALA A 190 -29.42 16.95 7.77
N PHE A 191 -29.32 16.05 6.78
CA PHE A 191 -29.92 14.72 6.86
C PHE A 191 -29.03 13.74 7.64
N CYS A 192 -29.68 12.86 8.41
CA CYS A 192 -29.00 11.78 9.10
C CYS A 192 -28.61 10.66 8.14
N SER A 193 -27.33 10.30 8.12
CA SER A 193 -26.80 9.20 7.30
C SER A 193 -26.95 7.81 7.94
N LEU A 194 -27.24 7.72 9.25
CA LEU A 194 -27.37 6.46 9.99
C LEU A 194 -28.60 5.66 9.52
N ASN A 195 -28.41 4.34 9.28
CA ASN A 195 -29.30 3.52 8.47
C ASN A 195 -30.76 3.41 8.92
N ASP A 196 -31.06 3.50 10.21
CA ASP A 196 -32.40 3.16 10.71
C ASP A 196 -33.25 4.39 11.10
N LYS A 197 -32.75 5.62 10.92
CA LYS A 197 -33.41 6.80 11.44
C LYS A 197 -33.71 7.84 10.38
N PRO A 198 -35.01 8.12 10.09
CA PRO A 198 -35.40 9.16 9.13
C PRO A 198 -35.32 10.55 9.76
N TYR A 199 -34.12 10.95 10.22
CA TYR A 199 -33.94 12.18 10.96
C TYR A 199 -33.34 13.29 10.09
N LEU A 200 -33.79 14.50 10.39
CA LEU A 200 -33.30 15.75 9.86
C LEU A 200 -32.96 16.66 11.04
N ALA A 201 -31.78 17.26 11.05
CA ALA A 201 -31.42 18.26 12.03
C ALA A 201 -31.50 19.66 11.43
N SER A 202 -31.89 20.64 12.23
CA SER A 202 -31.91 22.04 11.85
C SER A 202 -31.42 22.93 12.96
N GLY A 203 -30.76 24.02 12.62
CA GLY A 203 -30.30 25.05 13.55
C GLY A 203 -30.70 26.45 13.05
N GLY A 204 -31.06 27.34 13.94
CA GLY A 204 -31.56 28.65 13.58
C GLY A 204 -31.04 29.80 14.44
N ASP A 205 -31.53 31.01 14.10
CA ASP A 205 -31.27 32.24 14.82
C ASP A 205 -31.96 32.31 16.18
N ASP A 206 -32.79 31.35 16.50
CA ASP A 206 -33.41 31.17 17.81
C ASP A 206 -32.48 30.45 18.79
N PHE A 207 -31.24 30.14 18.42
CA PHE A 207 -30.20 29.44 19.21
C PHE A 207 -30.55 27.98 19.52
N ILE A 208 -31.61 27.48 18.87
CA ILE A 208 -32.18 26.16 19.12
C ILE A 208 -31.80 25.23 17.99
N ILE A 209 -31.52 23.98 18.34
CA ILE A 209 -31.32 22.89 17.39
C ILE A 209 -32.52 21.96 17.55
N LYS A 210 -33.11 21.56 16.43
CA LYS A 210 -34.21 20.59 16.40
C LYS A 210 -33.86 19.40 15.59
N ILE A 211 -34.24 18.22 16.05
CA ILE A 211 -34.22 16.97 15.30
C ILE A 211 -35.66 16.58 14.92
N TRP A 212 -35.87 16.42 13.65
CA TRP A 212 -37.17 16.11 13.06
C TRP A 212 -37.18 14.68 12.53
N ASP A 213 -38.30 13.98 12.76
CA ASP A 213 -38.66 12.83 11.96
C ASP A 213 -39.43 13.33 10.74
N TYR A 214 -38.81 13.27 9.56
CA TYR A 214 -39.44 13.79 8.36
C TYR A 214 -40.53 12.85 7.80
N THR A 215 -40.62 11.58 8.25
CA THR A 215 -41.73 10.69 7.85
C THR A 215 -43.01 11.01 8.60
N ASN A 216 -42.89 11.27 9.91
CA ASN A 216 -44.02 11.54 10.81
C ASN A 216 -44.27 13.04 10.99
N LYS A 217 -43.39 13.92 10.48
CA LYS A 217 -43.46 15.39 10.61
C LYS A 217 -43.43 15.89 12.06
N HIS A 218 -42.79 15.14 12.94
CA HIS A 218 -42.67 15.50 14.36
C HIS A 218 -41.26 15.93 14.74
N CYS A 219 -41.15 16.94 15.62
CA CYS A 219 -39.92 17.27 16.31
C CYS A 219 -39.69 16.25 17.43
N ILE A 220 -38.60 15.50 17.36
CA ILE A 220 -38.26 14.46 18.34
C ILE A 220 -37.49 15.07 19.51
N PHE A 221 -36.45 15.86 19.20
CA PHE A 221 -35.61 16.51 20.18
C PHE A 221 -35.48 17.99 19.88
N THR A 222 -35.47 18.78 20.95
CA THR A 222 -35.11 20.19 20.93
C THR A 222 -33.95 20.40 21.90
N PHE A 223 -32.82 20.90 21.37
CA PHE A 223 -31.63 21.16 22.15
C PHE A 223 -31.48 22.68 22.34
N GLU A 224 -31.44 23.07 23.55
CA GLU A 224 -31.15 24.41 24.04
C GLU A 224 -29.76 24.41 24.67
N GLY A 225 -29.04 25.52 24.60
CA GLY A 225 -27.75 25.62 25.25
C GLY A 225 -26.68 26.37 24.49
N HIS A 226 -26.85 26.70 23.21
CA HIS A 226 -26.05 27.71 22.54
C HIS A 226 -26.55 29.13 22.93
N GLU A 227 -25.62 30.06 23.02
CA GLU A 227 -25.88 31.44 23.41
C GLU A 227 -25.96 32.41 22.22
N ALA A 228 -25.68 31.94 21.03
CA ALA A 228 -25.67 32.68 19.79
C ALA A 228 -26.29 31.89 18.63
N PRO A 229 -26.54 32.49 17.45
CA PRO A 229 -27.08 31.81 16.27
C PRO A 229 -26.29 30.55 15.89
N ILE A 230 -27.01 29.52 15.47
CA ILE A 230 -26.40 28.29 14.97
C ILE A 230 -25.93 28.54 13.53
N THR A 231 -24.65 28.24 13.29
CA THR A 231 -24.02 28.43 11.97
C THR A 231 -24.06 27.18 11.13
N SER A 232 -23.78 26.01 11.70
CA SER A 232 -23.77 24.73 10.98
C SER A 232 -24.12 23.55 11.87
N VAL A 233 -24.77 22.53 11.28
CA VAL A 233 -25.08 21.26 11.91
C VAL A 233 -24.64 20.12 11.01
N CYS A 234 -24.09 19.04 11.61
CA CYS A 234 -23.64 17.88 10.89
C CYS A 234 -23.83 16.59 11.72
N PHE A 235 -24.34 15.53 11.10
CA PHE A 235 -24.37 14.21 11.73
C PHE A 235 -23.04 13.50 11.53
N HIS A 236 -22.59 12.83 12.59
CA HIS A 236 -21.45 11.91 12.44
C HIS A 236 -21.85 10.70 11.59
N PRO A 237 -21.01 10.24 10.66
CA PRO A 237 -21.40 9.17 9.71
C PRO A 237 -21.61 7.80 10.36
N GLU A 238 -20.89 7.49 11.43
CA GLU A 238 -20.93 6.16 12.09
C GLU A 238 -21.53 6.22 13.51
N MET A 239 -21.24 7.26 14.28
CA MET A 239 -21.70 7.39 15.67
C MET A 239 -23.04 8.12 15.75
N PRO A 240 -23.89 7.82 16.75
CA PRO A 240 -25.17 8.51 16.94
C PRO A 240 -24.97 9.90 17.56
N ILE A 241 -24.15 10.73 16.96
CA ILE A 241 -23.81 12.07 17.43
C ILE A 241 -24.21 13.12 16.40
N LEU A 242 -24.85 14.17 16.87
CA LEU A 242 -25.05 15.41 16.15
C LEU A 242 -24.00 16.43 16.61
N ILE A 243 -23.31 17.03 15.68
CA ILE A 243 -22.29 18.04 15.89
C ILE A 243 -22.87 19.37 15.45
N THR A 244 -22.72 20.38 16.26
CA THR A 244 -23.27 21.70 16.01
C THR A 244 -22.23 22.78 16.26
N ALA A 245 -22.28 23.85 15.48
CA ALA A 245 -21.47 25.02 15.66
C ALA A 245 -22.36 26.28 15.79
N SER A 246 -21.87 27.24 16.50
CA SER A 246 -22.54 28.48 16.74
C SER A 246 -21.56 29.67 16.71
N GLU A 247 -22.11 30.87 16.54
CA GLU A 247 -21.35 32.11 16.68
C GLU A 247 -20.81 32.35 18.11
N ASP A 248 -21.26 31.54 19.11
CA ASP A 248 -20.71 31.52 20.47
C ASP A 248 -19.31 30.91 20.60
N GLN A 249 -18.65 30.60 19.45
CA GLN A 249 -17.32 29.99 19.36
C GLN A 249 -17.25 28.55 19.87
N THR A 250 -18.38 27.95 20.23
CA THR A 250 -18.43 26.58 20.72
C THR A 250 -18.90 25.62 19.65
N SER A 251 -18.37 24.39 19.70
CA SER A 251 -18.95 23.24 19.03
C SER A 251 -19.48 22.26 20.06
N LYS A 252 -20.74 21.88 19.95
CA LYS A 252 -21.41 20.97 20.88
C LYS A 252 -21.75 19.65 20.22
N PHE A 253 -21.64 18.58 21.02
CA PHE A 253 -21.83 17.21 20.59
C PHE A 253 -23.02 16.61 21.32
N TYR A 254 -24.08 16.33 20.60
CA TYR A 254 -25.33 15.80 21.18
C TYR A 254 -25.52 14.34 20.78
N ASN A 255 -25.87 13.49 21.71
CA ASN A 255 -26.25 12.11 21.46
C ASN A 255 -27.68 12.02 20.95
N ILE A 256 -27.88 11.50 19.76
CA ILE A 256 -29.20 11.39 19.10
C ILE A 256 -30.09 10.35 19.78
N ASN A 257 -29.52 9.35 20.46
CA ASN A 257 -30.30 8.30 21.13
C ASN A 257 -30.82 8.74 22.48
N THR A 258 -30.00 9.43 23.25
CA THR A 258 -30.32 9.84 24.62
C THR A 258 -30.86 11.27 24.68
N GLY A 259 -30.71 12.07 23.65
CA GLY A 259 -31.13 13.47 23.65
C GLY A 259 -30.33 14.35 24.62
N LYS A 260 -29.08 13.98 25.00
CA LYS A 260 -28.27 14.71 25.97
C LYS A 260 -27.02 15.30 25.30
N LEU A 261 -26.54 16.40 25.85
CA LEU A 261 -25.22 16.96 25.52
C LEU A 261 -24.14 16.04 26.10
N GLU A 262 -23.24 15.56 25.24
CA GLU A 262 -22.12 14.71 25.65
C GLU A 262 -20.84 15.53 25.92
N ASP A 263 -20.52 16.48 25.04
CA ASP A 263 -19.33 17.31 25.19
C ASP A 263 -19.51 18.69 24.53
N SER A 264 -18.70 19.65 24.95
CA SER A 264 -18.62 20.99 24.37
C SER A 264 -17.16 21.39 24.23
N LYS A 265 -16.77 21.84 23.05
CA LYS A 265 -15.38 22.18 22.73
C LYS A 265 -15.28 23.61 22.21
N ILE A 266 -14.26 24.28 22.66
CA ILE A 266 -13.80 25.58 22.14
C ILE A 266 -12.46 25.33 21.47
N PHE A 267 -12.38 25.61 20.20
CA PHE A 267 -11.13 25.37 19.44
C PHE A 267 -10.18 26.57 19.50
N GLY A 268 -10.63 27.75 19.90
CA GLY A 268 -9.81 28.95 20.05
C GLY A 268 -9.49 29.68 18.75
N TYR A 269 -10.33 29.53 17.72
CA TYR A 269 -10.20 30.18 16.42
C TYR A 269 -11.49 30.95 16.01
N ASP A 270 -12.02 31.67 16.94
CA ASP A 270 -13.26 32.48 16.80
C ASP A 270 -14.46 31.68 16.27
N ILE A 271 -15.30 32.27 15.45
CA ILE A 271 -16.56 31.71 14.99
C ILE A 271 -16.32 30.52 14.04
N ILE A 272 -17.07 29.44 14.28
CA ILE A 272 -17.11 28.28 13.38
C ILE A 272 -18.28 28.47 12.40
N TRP A 273 -17.99 28.51 11.09
CA TRP A 273 -18.99 28.81 10.06
C TRP A 273 -19.57 27.56 9.38
N ASP A 274 -18.76 26.53 9.14
CA ASP A 274 -19.22 25.31 8.50
C ASP A 274 -18.57 24.07 9.14
N ILE A 275 -19.35 23.00 9.23
CA ILE A 275 -18.93 21.69 9.70
C ILE A 275 -19.33 20.66 8.66
N LYS A 276 -18.38 19.84 8.21
CA LYS A 276 -18.66 18.68 7.36
C LYS A 276 -17.94 17.45 7.88
N ALA A 277 -18.58 16.29 7.79
CA ALA A 277 -18.03 15.00 8.15
C ALA A 277 -17.73 14.18 6.91
N TYR A 278 -16.58 13.53 6.91
CA TYR A 278 -16.17 12.62 5.84
C TYR A 278 -16.52 11.17 6.20
N LYS A 279 -17.19 10.47 5.27
CA LYS A 279 -17.80 9.15 5.56
C LYS A 279 -16.80 8.03 5.86
N GLU A 280 -15.62 8.04 5.26
CA GLU A 280 -14.78 6.83 5.27
C GLU A 280 -13.77 6.76 6.43
N ASN A 281 -13.38 7.90 7.00
CA ASN A 281 -12.28 7.96 7.96
C ASN A 281 -12.64 8.60 9.30
N ASN A 282 -13.92 8.78 9.62
CA ASN A 282 -14.39 9.46 10.85
C ASN A 282 -13.75 10.83 11.06
N ILE A 283 -13.50 11.54 9.96
CA ILE A 283 -12.87 12.86 9.93
C ILE A 283 -13.96 13.93 9.88
N ILE A 284 -13.79 14.98 10.68
CA ILE A 284 -14.68 16.12 10.74
C ILE A 284 -13.85 17.36 10.48
N GLY A 285 -14.29 18.19 9.55
CA GLY A 285 -13.71 19.49 9.26
C GLY A 285 -14.53 20.60 9.89
N PHE A 286 -13.84 21.57 10.46
CA PHE A 286 -14.40 22.80 11.00
C PHE A 286 -13.78 24.00 10.28
N GLY A 287 -14.60 24.81 9.62
CA GLY A 287 -14.20 26.06 8.99
C GLY A 287 -14.40 27.22 9.95
N CYS A 288 -13.31 27.84 10.42
CA CYS A 288 -13.32 28.95 11.35
C CYS A 288 -12.95 30.28 10.70
N ASP A 289 -12.97 31.38 11.47
CA ASP A 289 -12.58 32.70 10.98
C ASP A 289 -11.10 32.78 10.58
N GLU A 290 -10.21 32.17 11.35
CA GLU A 290 -8.76 32.28 11.13
C GLU A 290 -8.11 30.97 10.68
N ALA A 291 -8.82 29.85 10.77
CA ALA A 291 -8.24 28.55 10.50
C ALA A 291 -9.27 27.52 10.04
N THR A 292 -8.77 26.47 9.39
CA THR A 292 -9.50 25.23 9.14
C THR A 292 -8.93 24.14 10.03
N ILE A 293 -9.79 23.47 10.78
CA ILE A 293 -9.41 22.39 11.70
C ILE A 293 -9.99 21.09 11.17
N VAL A 294 -9.16 20.07 11.08
CA VAL A 294 -9.57 18.71 10.74
C VAL A 294 -9.34 17.82 11.95
N VAL A 295 -10.39 17.21 12.40
CA VAL A 295 -10.41 16.40 13.63
C VAL A 295 -10.88 15.01 13.28
N GLN A 296 -10.23 14.00 13.83
CA GLN A 296 -10.66 12.62 13.73
C GLN A 296 -11.43 12.23 15.00
N MET A 297 -12.67 11.77 14.81
CA MET A 297 -13.54 11.27 15.87
C MET A 297 -13.85 9.79 15.67
N GLY A 298 -13.70 8.98 16.73
CA GLY A 298 -13.99 7.55 16.70
C GLY A 298 -12.76 6.69 16.43
N ASN A 299 -12.98 5.39 16.30
CA ASN A 299 -11.93 4.42 16.04
C ASN A 299 -11.70 4.26 14.54
N ASP A 300 -10.43 4.21 14.14
CA ASP A 300 -10.05 3.90 12.76
C ASP A 300 -10.23 2.42 12.45
N GLU A 301 -10.03 1.58 13.45
CA GLU A 301 -10.14 0.13 13.35
C GLU A 301 -11.61 -0.33 13.44
N PRO A 302 -12.00 -1.35 12.68
CA PRO A 302 -13.31 -1.96 12.84
C PRO A 302 -13.43 -2.58 14.23
N LEU A 303 -14.62 -2.49 14.83
CA LEU A 303 -14.92 -3.11 16.11
C LEU A 303 -15.08 -4.61 15.94
N VAL A 304 -13.97 -5.32 15.96
CA VAL A 304 -13.91 -6.75 15.69
C VAL A 304 -12.96 -7.45 16.65
N THR A 305 -13.28 -8.66 17.01
CA THR A 305 -12.42 -9.54 17.80
C THR A 305 -12.44 -10.95 17.23
N PHE A 306 -11.29 -11.60 17.24
CA PHE A 306 -11.06 -12.92 16.66
C PHE A 306 -10.69 -13.93 17.73
N ASN A 307 -11.31 -15.11 17.66
CA ASN A 307 -10.96 -16.24 18.50
C ASN A 307 -10.42 -17.40 17.65
N HIS A 308 -9.12 -17.68 17.80
CA HIS A 308 -8.43 -18.75 17.06
C HIS A 308 -8.92 -20.15 17.49
N ILE A 309 -9.23 -20.37 18.79
CA ILE A 309 -9.66 -21.67 19.34
C ILE A 309 -11.02 -22.10 18.75
N GLN A 310 -12.00 -21.18 18.73
CA GLN A 310 -13.33 -21.47 18.22
C GLN A 310 -13.48 -21.24 16.72
N SER A 311 -12.47 -20.63 16.06
CA SER A 311 -12.54 -20.19 14.66
C SER A 311 -13.72 -19.26 14.39
N LYS A 312 -13.96 -18.30 15.29
CA LYS A 312 -15.06 -17.34 15.20
C LYS A 312 -14.56 -15.92 15.26
N ILE A 313 -15.24 -15.06 14.52
CA ILE A 313 -15.09 -13.61 14.58
C ILE A 313 -16.37 -13.03 15.16
N ILE A 314 -16.25 -12.14 16.15
CA ILE A 314 -17.36 -11.29 16.60
C ILE A 314 -17.07 -9.86 16.20
N TYR A 315 -18.06 -9.18 15.65
CA TYR A 315 -17.96 -7.77 15.33
C TYR A 315 -19.23 -7.03 15.70
N ALA A 316 -19.10 -5.73 15.94
CA ALA A 316 -20.24 -4.85 16.20
C ALA A 316 -20.43 -3.88 15.04
N GLN A 317 -21.65 -3.80 14.58
CA GLN A 317 -22.11 -2.76 13.67
C GLN A 317 -23.13 -1.89 14.41
N GLN A 318 -22.71 -0.71 14.83
CA GLN A 318 -23.47 0.11 15.75
C GLN A 318 -23.77 -0.67 17.06
N ASN A 319 -25.05 -0.86 17.41
CA ASN A 319 -25.46 -1.60 18.60
C ASN A 319 -25.68 -3.09 18.34
N ASN A 320 -25.68 -3.52 17.07
CA ASN A 320 -25.91 -4.92 16.69
C ASN A 320 -24.61 -5.72 16.73
N ILE A 321 -24.65 -6.88 17.36
CA ILE A 321 -23.50 -7.77 17.49
C ILE A 321 -23.71 -8.97 16.58
N PHE A 322 -22.73 -9.21 15.72
CA PHE A 322 -22.72 -10.30 14.75
C PHE A 322 -21.58 -11.27 15.01
N SER A 323 -21.76 -12.51 14.62
CA SER A 323 -20.71 -13.51 14.60
C SER A 323 -20.56 -14.14 13.22
N LEU A 324 -19.30 -14.39 12.83
CA LEU A 324 -18.92 -15.15 11.65
C LEU A 324 -18.24 -16.43 12.09
N ASN A 325 -18.61 -17.56 11.46
CA ASN A 325 -17.99 -18.85 11.74
C ASN A 325 -17.06 -19.23 10.58
N LEU A 326 -15.77 -19.21 10.81
CA LEU A 326 -14.76 -19.51 9.79
C LEU A 326 -14.70 -21.01 9.40
N LYS A 327 -15.28 -21.90 10.19
CA LYS A 327 -15.37 -23.34 9.84
C LYS A 327 -16.24 -23.59 8.59
N GLN A 328 -17.06 -22.61 8.19
CA GLN A 328 -17.90 -22.68 7.00
C GLN A 328 -17.21 -22.19 5.72
N VAL A 329 -15.98 -21.71 5.83
CA VAL A 329 -15.22 -21.22 4.68
C VAL A 329 -14.71 -22.41 3.86
N ASN A 330 -14.97 -22.39 2.56
CA ASN A 330 -14.38 -23.36 1.64
C ASN A 330 -12.86 -23.18 1.63
N HIS A 331 -12.12 -24.27 1.73
CA HIS A 331 -10.65 -24.26 1.75
C HIS A 331 -10.01 -23.72 0.46
N GLU A 332 -10.77 -23.64 -0.64
CA GLU A 332 -10.30 -23.24 -1.98
C GLU A 332 -10.37 -21.73 -2.29
N THR A 333 -10.68 -20.90 -1.29
CA THR A 333 -10.67 -19.42 -1.53
C THR A 333 -9.29 -18.93 -1.89
N LYS A 334 -9.19 -18.17 -2.97
CA LYS A 334 -7.91 -17.55 -3.40
C LYS A 334 -7.51 -16.41 -2.50
N ASP A 335 -6.21 -16.16 -2.42
CA ASP A 335 -5.67 -15.07 -1.62
C ASP A 335 -6.18 -13.71 -2.12
N GLY A 336 -6.68 -12.88 -1.20
CA GLY A 336 -7.18 -11.53 -1.48
C GLY A 336 -8.62 -11.47 -2.00
N GLU A 337 -9.31 -12.59 -2.21
CA GLU A 337 -10.73 -12.59 -2.56
C GLU A 337 -11.61 -12.33 -1.32
N ILE A 338 -12.75 -11.66 -1.55
CA ILE A 338 -13.74 -11.42 -0.48
C ILE A 338 -14.45 -12.71 -0.14
N ILE A 339 -14.38 -13.06 1.14
CA ILE A 339 -15.03 -14.27 1.67
C ILE A 339 -16.43 -13.91 2.11
N ASN A 340 -17.44 -14.45 1.43
CA ASN A 340 -18.83 -14.22 1.76
C ASN A 340 -19.32 -15.30 2.74
N ILE A 341 -19.42 -14.92 4.02
CA ILE A 341 -20.02 -15.75 5.06
C ILE A 341 -21.28 -15.04 5.55
N PRO A 342 -22.43 -15.73 5.64
CA PRO A 342 -23.64 -15.11 6.17
C PRO A 342 -23.42 -14.76 7.66
N PRO A 343 -23.56 -13.49 8.07
CA PRO A 343 -23.43 -13.09 9.45
C PRO A 343 -24.60 -13.61 10.27
N LYS A 344 -24.29 -14.16 11.44
CA LYS A 344 -25.31 -14.52 12.42
C LYS A 344 -25.44 -13.39 13.45
N GLN A 345 -26.59 -12.75 13.52
CA GLN A 345 -26.86 -11.79 14.57
C GLN A 345 -26.97 -12.52 15.92
N LEU A 346 -26.15 -12.15 16.88
CA LEU A 346 -26.18 -12.69 18.25
C LEU A 346 -27.17 -11.93 19.10
N GLY A 347 -27.27 -10.62 18.96
CA GLY A 347 -28.15 -9.75 19.73
C GLY A 347 -27.84 -8.27 19.50
N THR A 348 -28.53 -7.44 20.27
CA THR A 348 -28.31 -5.97 20.32
C THR A 348 -27.76 -5.60 21.69
N SER A 349 -26.71 -4.77 21.70
CA SER A 349 -26.18 -4.22 22.94
C SER A 349 -26.95 -2.97 23.35
N GLU A 350 -27.21 -2.83 24.64
CA GLU A 350 -27.78 -1.59 25.22
C GLU A 350 -26.74 -0.46 25.17
N LEU A 351 -25.46 -0.82 25.25
CA LEU A 351 -24.34 0.11 25.19
C LEU A 351 -23.84 0.27 23.76
N PHE A 352 -23.41 1.48 23.40
CA PHE A 352 -22.69 1.71 22.16
C PHE A 352 -21.26 1.17 22.31
N PRO A 353 -20.84 0.15 21.52
CA PRO A 353 -19.53 -0.47 21.69
C PRO A 353 -18.41 0.43 21.17
N ASN A 354 -17.37 0.63 21.98
CA ASN A 354 -16.13 1.30 21.58
C ASN A 354 -14.96 0.32 21.44
N LYS A 355 -14.99 -0.79 22.19
CA LYS A 355 -13.95 -1.83 22.15
C LYS A 355 -14.62 -3.18 22.42
N ILE A 356 -14.24 -4.19 21.67
CA ILE A 356 -14.70 -5.57 21.84
C ILE A 356 -13.48 -6.47 21.97
N GLN A 357 -13.46 -7.34 22.97
CA GLN A 357 -12.37 -8.28 23.19
C GLN A 357 -12.91 -9.66 23.60
N TYR A 358 -12.34 -10.73 23.04
CA TYR A 358 -12.55 -12.07 23.54
C TYR A 358 -11.75 -12.34 24.80
N SER A 359 -12.28 -13.20 25.67
CA SER A 359 -11.45 -13.82 26.70
C SER A 359 -10.46 -14.80 26.06
N PRO A 360 -9.26 -15.05 26.63
CA PRO A 360 -8.28 -15.97 26.08
C PRO A 360 -8.84 -17.36 25.81
N ASN A 361 -9.67 -17.89 26.70
CA ASN A 361 -10.31 -19.20 26.54
C ASN A 361 -11.53 -19.19 25.58
N GLY A 362 -11.93 -18.03 25.07
CA GLY A 362 -13.02 -17.87 24.14
C GLY A 362 -14.43 -18.13 24.70
N ARG A 363 -14.59 -18.26 26.00
CA ARG A 363 -15.91 -18.46 26.64
C ARG A 363 -16.72 -17.18 26.67
N TYR A 364 -16.05 -16.07 26.96
CA TYR A 364 -16.66 -14.76 27.12
C TYR A 364 -16.14 -13.78 26.09
N PHE A 365 -16.87 -12.71 25.88
CA PHE A 365 -16.37 -11.52 25.23
C PHE A 365 -16.87 -10.28 25.96
N SER A 366 -16.05 -9.25 26.01
CA SER A 366 -16.37 -7.99 26.65
C SER A 366 -16.72 -6.94 25.61
N ILE A 367 -17.73 -6.15 25.90
CA ILE A 367 -18.11 -4.95 25.18
C ILE A 367 -17.84 -3.80 26.12
N LEU A 368 -17.00 -2.88 25.73
CA LEU A 368 -16.68 -1.67 26.45
C LEU A 368 -17.31 -0.48 25.76
N SER A 369 -18.03 0.34 26.52
CA SER A 369 -18.44 1.69 26.15
C SER A 369 -17.54 2.71 26.85
N ASP A 370 -17.92 3.98 26.90
CA ASP A 370 -17.11 5.05 27.51
C ASP A 370 -16.94 4.95 29.03
N LYS A 371 -17.93 4.45 29.71
CA LYS A 371 -17.95 4.37 31.18
C LYS A 371 -18.50 3.06 31.72
N GLU A 372 -18.95 2.18 30.84
CA GLU A 372 -19.63 0.96 31.23
C GLU A 372 -19.12 -0.23 30.40
N PHE A 373 -19.17 -1.41 30.98
CA PHE A 373 -18.81 -2.64 30.27
C PHE A 373 -19.90 -3.71 30.45
N ILE A 374 -20.00 -4.57 29.45
CA ILE A 374 -20.82 -5.78 29.48
C ILE A 374 -19.93 -6.95 29.11
N ILE A 375 -19.93 -7.99 29.94
CA ILE A 375 -19.33 -9.28 29.61
C ILE A 375 -20.44 -10.24 29.25
N SER A 376 -20.34 -10.84 28.07
CA SER A 376 -21.34 -11.76 27.53
C SER A 376 -20.72 -13.10 27.14
N THR A 377 -21.52 -14.14 27.11
CA THR A 377 -21.08 -15.46 26.66
C THR A 377 -20.97 -15.50 25.12
N SER A 378 -19.94 -16.14 24.61
CA SER A 378 -19.63 -16.17 23.15
C SER A 378 -20.58 -17.02 22.31
N GLY A 379 -21.30 -17.95 22.92
CA GLY A 379 -22.22 -18.85 22.20
C GLY A 379 -23.60 -18.26 21.95
N VAL A 380 -24.16 -17.63 23.00
CA VAL A 380 -25.45 -16.94 22.99
C VAL A 380 -25.24 -15.62 23.69
N TYR A 381 -25.73 -14.53 23.12
CA TYR A 381 -25.62 -13.21 23.73
C TYR A 381 -26.41 -13.15 25.03
N ARG A 382 -25.72 -13.46 26.13
CA ARG A 382 -26.29 -13.36 27.49
C ARG A 382 -25.29 -12.60 28.35
N SER A 383 -25.72 -11.49 28.90
CA SER A 383 -24.93 -10.71 29.83
C SER A 383 -24.63 -11.52 31.10
N SER A 384 -23.36 -11.67 31.42
CA SER A 384 -22.87 -12.38 32.61
C SER A 384 -22.43 -11.41 33.70
N ALA A 385 -21.86 -10.26 33.32
CA ALA A 385 -21.49 -9.19 34.24
C ALA A 385 -21.66 -7.82 33.54
N VAL A 386 -22.06 -6.84 34.32
CA VAL A 386 -22.20 -5.42 33.91
C VAL A 386 -21.62 -4.57 35.01
N GLY A 387 -20.95 -3.51 34.65
CA GLY A 387 -20.37 -2.57 35.61
C GLY A 387 -19.80 -1.31 34.97
N ASN A 388 -19.31 -0.43 35.82
CA ASN A 388 -18.69 0.81 35.36
C ASN A 388 -17.19 0.65 35.25
N CYS A 389 -16.61 1.00 34.08
CA CYS A 389 -15.16 1.11 33.89
C CYS A 389 -14.81 2.04 32.73
N TYR A 390 -13.60 2.57 32.73
CA TYR A 390 -13.06 3.39 31.64
C TYR A 390 -12.24 2.57 30.64
N ASP A 391 -11.60 1.50 31.09
CA ASP A 391 -10.89 0.54 30.24
C ASP A 391 -10.96 -0.85 30.85
N LEU A 392 -10.95 -1.87 29.98
CA LEU A 392 -10.96 -3.27 30.33
C LEU A 392 -9.96 -4.03 29.48
N SER A 393 -9.22 -4.94 30.11
CA SER A 393 -8.33 -5.83 29.42
C SER A 393 -8.37 -7.23 30.02
N TRP A 394 -8.33 -8.26 29.16
CA TRP A 394 -8.29 -9.65 29.57
C TRP A 394 -6.88 -10.07 29.90
N ASN A 395 -6.73 -10.85 30.98
CA ASN A 395 -5.53 -11.58 31.33
C ASN A 395 -5.70 -13.07 31.01
N GLU A 396 -4.72 -13.85 31.35
CA GLU A 396 -4.81 -15.31 31.28
C GLU A 396 -5.91 -15.88 32.20
N ASN A 397 -6.31 -17.12 31.96
CA ASN A 397 -7.27 -17.87 32.77
C ASN A 397 -8.64 -17.18 32.98
N ASP A 398 -9.16 -16.46 31.95
CA ASP A 398 -10.39 -15.71 31.99
C ASP A 398 -10.46 -14.66 33.14
N SER A 399 -9.31 -14.27 33.68
CA SER A 399 -9.21 -13.10 34.54
C SER A 399 -9.22 -11.82 33.73
N PHE A 400 -9.75 -10.73 34.25
CA PHE A 400 -9.76 -9.43 33.62
C PHE A 400 -9.53 -8.31 34.60
N ILE A 401 -9.02 -7.24 34.07
CA ILE A 401 -8.69 -6.03 34.83
C ILE A 401 -9.54 -4.89 34.32
N ILE A 402 -10.05 -4.09 35.23
CA ILE A 402 -10.81 -2.89 34.90
C ILE A 402 -10.19 -1.65 35.55
N LYS A 403 -10.32 -0.53 34.83
CA LYS A 403 -9.99 0.81 35.32
C LYS A 403 -11.23 1.50 35.79
N GLU A 404 -11.31 1.81 37.08
CA GLU A 404 -12.35 2.62 37.68
C GLU A 404 -11.76 3.90 38.32
N GLY A 405 -11.75 4.99 37.56
CA GLY A 405 -11.03 6.23 37.96
C GLY A 405 -9.53 6.00 38.04
N ASN A 406 -8.96 6.14 39.24
CA ASN A 406 -7.55 5.86 39.55
C ASN A 406 -7.34 4.51 40.25
N ASN A 407 -8.34 3.64 40.28
CA ASN A 407 -8.26 2.32 40.88
C ASN A 407 -8.21 1.26 39.76
N VAL A 408 -7.47 0.21 40.03
CA VAL A 408 -7.40 -0.99 39.21
C VAL A 408 -8.03 -2.13 39.98
N LYS A 409 -9.10 -2.73 39.43
CA LYS A 409 -9.75 -3.89 40.02
C LYS A 409 -9.47 -5.13 39.21
N ILE A 410 -9.11 -6.20 39.86
CA ILE A 410 -8.79 -7.49 39.27
C ILE A 410 -9.93 -8.46 39.56
N TYR A 411 -10.45 -9.06 38.52
CA TYR A 411 -11.56 -10.04 38.56
C TYR A 411 -11.06 -11.42 38.10
N HIS A 412 -11.55 -12.46 38.77
CA HIS A 412 -11.41 -13.84 38.31
C HIS A 412 -12.76 -14.54 38.44
N ASP A 413 -13.15 -15.32 37.44
CA ASP A 413 -14.47 -15.95 37.36
C ASP A 413 -15.63 -14.98 37.67
N LEU A 414 -15.53 -13.73 37.12
CA LEU A 414 -16.53 -12.66 37.27
C LEU A 414 -16.68 -12.13 38.71
N LYS A 415 -15.78 -12.48 39.64
CA LYS A 415 -15.77 -11.97 41.04
C LYS A 415 -14.57 -11.05 41.26
N GLU A 416 -14.76 -9.94 41.93
CA GLU A 416 -13.67 -9.05 42.34
C GLU A 416 -12.78 -9.77 43.38
N ILE A 417 -11.48 -9.89 43.12
CA ILE A 417 -10.53 -10.48 44.03
C ILE A 417 -9.74 -9.40 44.75
N LYS A 418 -9.25 -8.42 43.98
CA LYS A 418 -8.34 -7.40 44.48
C LYS A 418 -8.69 -6.02 43.94
N ASN A 419 -8.42 -5.00 44.76
CA ASN A 419 -8.47 -3.60 44.37
C ASN A 419 -7.11 -2.97 44.67
N PHE A 420 -6.47 -2.48 43.60
CA PHE A 420 -5.16 -1.89 43.67
C PHE A 420 -5.23 -0.40 43.29
N LYS A 421 -4.54 0.45 44.04
CA LYS A 421 -4.48 1.86 43.76
C LYS A 421 -3.02 2.25 43.51
N PRO A 422 -2.61 2.43 42.23
CA PRO A 422 -1.30 3.00 41.92
C PRO A 422 -1.19 4.41 42.53
N GLY A 423 0.01 4.78 42.97
CA GLY A 423 0.28 6.10 43.53
C GLY A 423 0.26 7.27 42.55
N PHE A 424 -0.05 7.01 41.27
CA PHE A 424 0.02 7.96 40.15
C PHE A 424 -1.23 7.88 39.27
N SER A 425 -1.42 8.91 38.42
CA SER A 425 -2.47 8.91 37.38
C SER A 425 -2.02 8.12 36.15
N PHE A 426 -2.94 7.40 35.54
CA PHE A 426 -2.65 6.56 34.38
C PHE A 426 -3.76 6.63 33.31
N GLU A 427 -3.41 6.34 32.06
CA GLU A 427 -4.31 6.44 30.94
C GLU A 427 -5.03 5.11 30.64
N ASN A 428 -4.29 4.06 30.32
CA ASN A 428 -4.80 2.79 29.83
C ASN A 428 -4.22 1.62 30.60
N ILE A 429 -4.90 0.46 30.48
CA ILE A 429 -4.47 -0.82 31.04
C ILE A 429 -4.33 -1.82 29.91
N PHE A 430 -3.26 -2.62 29.95
CA PHE A 430 -3.05 -3.74 29.07
C PHE A 430 -2.94 -5.04 29.87
N GLY A 431 -3.63 -6.08 29.42
CA GLY A 431 -3.56 -7.41 29.99
C GLY A 431 -2.50 -8.28 29.35
N GLY A 432 -2.28 -9.43 29.93
CA GLY A 432 -1.32 -10.45 29.49
C GLY A 432 -0.88 -11.31 30.67
N PRO A 433 0.24 -12.01 30.57
CA PRO A 433 0.86 -12.72 31.70
C PRO A 433 1.18 -11.77 32.86
N LEU A 434 1.67 -10.58 32.54
CA LEU A 434 1.81 -9.44 33.46
C LEU A 434 0.83 -8.36 33.05
N PHE A 435 0.20 -7.70 34.01
CA PHE A 435 -0.61 -6.55 33.66
C PHE A 435 0.21 -5.27 33.58
N SER A 436 -0.14 -4.43 32.65
CA SER A 436 0.64 -3.24 32.38
C SER A 436 -0.25 -2.00 32.50
N ILE A 437 0.29 -0.96 33.13
CA ILE A 437 -0.34 0.32 33.34
C ILE A 437 0.41 1.39 32.55
N LYS A 438 -0.27 2.07 31.64
CA LYS A 438 0.31 3.15 30.84
C LYS A 438 0.11 4.49 31.51
N THR A 439 1.18 5.25 31.65
CA THR A 439 1.17 6.68 32.02
C THR A 439 1.50 7.54 30.80
N GLU A 440 1.61 8.86 30.99
CA GLU A 440 1.98 9.79 29.92
C GLU A 440 3.39 9.55 29.38
N ASP A 441 4.35 9.16 30.26
CA ASP A 441 5.77 9.04 29.90
C ASP A 441 6.32 7.61 29.94
N SER A 442 5.65 6.67 30.59
CA SER A 442 6.19 5.34 30.87
C SER A 442 5.13 4.25 31.01
N ILE A 443 5.55 3.00 30.96
CA ILE A 443 4.74 1.85 31.25
C ILE A 443 5.26 1.11 32.46
N TYR A 444 4.35 0.67 33.34
CA TYR A 444 4.62 -0.12 34.54
C TYR A 444 4.01 -1.49 34.39
N MET A 445 4.81 -2.52 34.52
CA MET A 445 4.38 -3.93 34.48
C MET A 445 4.35 -4.50 35.90
N TYR A 446 3.21 -5.11 36.25
CA TYR A 446 2.94 -5.65 37.59
C TYR A 446 2.60 -7.13 37.50
N ASP A 447 2.97 -7.87 38.56
CA ASP A 447 2.45 -9.21 38.78
C ASP A 447 0.99 -9.16 39.25
N ILE A 448 0.18 -10.09 38.70
CA ILE A 448 -1.26 -10.17 38.98
C ILE A 448 -1.54 -10.68 40.41
N GLU A 449 -0.70 -11.63 40.86
CA GLU A 449 -0.94 -12.30 42.15
C GLU A 449 -0.52 -11.45 43.33
N ASN A 450 0.65 -10.80 43.27
CA ASN A 450 1.23 -10.10 44.40
C ASN A 450 1.10 -8.57 44.29
N ASN A 451 0.72 -8.02 43.12
CA ASN A 451 0.70 -6.58 42.81
C ASN A 451 2.08 -5.91 42.99
N ILE A 452 3.16 -6.68 42.77
CA ILE A 452 4.53 -6.20 42.83
C ILE A 452 4.91 -5.57 41.49
N LEU A 453 5.60 -4.42 41.52
CA LEU A 453 6.18 -3.81 40.33
C LEU A 453 7.31 -4.70 39.80
N ILE A 454 7.16 -5.24 38.60
CA ILE A 454 8.16 -6.08 37.94
C ILE A 454 9.12 -5.25 37.12
N ARG A 455 8.59 -4.31 36.34
CA ARG A 455 9.42 -3.46 35.47
C ARG A 455 8.76 -2.13 35.17
N LYS A 456 9.56 -1.09 35.20
CA LYS A 456 9.24 0.21 34.61
C LYS A 456 10.03 0.40 33.34
N ILE A 457 9.36 0.77 32.22
CA ILE A 457 9.99 1.04 30.92
C ILE A 457 9.58 2.45 30.49
N GLU A 458 10.54 3.30 30.15
CA GLU A 458 10.32 4.68 29.72
C GLU A 458 9.93 4.75 28.23
N VAL A 459 8.86 4.03 27.88
CA VAL A 459 8.29 3.95 26.54
C VAL A 459 6.79 4.04 26.66
N VAL A 460 6.13 4.71 25.70
CA VAL A 460 4.68 4.92 25.69
C VAL A 460 4.05 4.08 24.57
N PRO A 461 3.70 2.81 24.82
CA PRO A 461 3.09 1.97 23.79
C PRO A 461 1.61 2.31 23.60
N ASN A 462 1.15 2.16 22.34
CA ASN A 462 -0.27 2.21 21.98
C ASN A 462 -0.95 0.85 22.17
N LYS A 463 -0.20 -0.24 21.93
CA LYS A 463 -0.66 -1.64 22.11
C LYS A 463 0.49 -2.49 22.63
N ILE A 464 0.15 -3.51 23.41
CA ILE A 464 1.10 -4.52 23.91
C ILE A 464 0.59 -5.87 23.45
N ILE A 465 1.46 -6.66 22.84
CA ILE A 465 1.14 -7.97 22.33
C ILE A 465 2.14 -8.99 22.90
N TRP A 466 1.61 -9.95 23.63
CA TRP A 466 2.39 -11.03 24.21
C TRP A 466 2.44 -12.24 23.28
N ASN A 467 3.56 -12.93 23.31
CA ASN A 467 3.69 -14.23 22.66
C ASN A 467 2.96 -15.32 23.51
N GLU A 468 2.38 -16.33 22.84
CA GLU A 468 1.72 -17.46 23.52
C GLU A 468 2.66 -18.22 24.45
N LYS A 469 3.94 -18.31 24.11
CA LYS A 469 4.98 -18.96 24.96
C LYS A 469 5.51 -18.07 26.08
N LYS A 470 5.02 -16.83 26.20
CA LYS A 470 5.41 -15.83 27.21
C LYS A 470 6.88 -15.39 27.17
N ASN A 471 7.65 -15.82 26.20
CA ASN A 471 9.08 -15.53 26.13
C ASN A 471 9.41 -14.20 25.39
N SER A 472 8.42 -13.55 24.80
CA SER A 472 8.62 -12.26 24.13
C SER A 472 7.37 -11.40 24.17
N VAL A 473 7.56 -10.08 24.15
CA VAL A 473 6.51 -9.05 24.12
C VAL A 473 6.85 -7.98 23.11
N ALA A 474 5.85 -7.55 22.31
CA ALA A 474 5.97 -6.44 21.40
C ALA A 474 5.29 -5.20 22.00
N LEU A 475 6.03 -4.10 22.15
CA LEU A 475 5.56 -2.80 22.56
C LEU A 475 5.39 -1.92 21.32
N ILE A 476 4.18 -1.75 20.84
CA ILE A 476 3.87 -0.96 19.64
C ILE A 476 3.72 0.50 20.05
N CYS A 477 4.68 1.35 19.68
CA CYS A 477 4.64 2.80 19.86
C CYS A 477 4.19 3.52 18.58
N GLU A 478 4.25 4.85 18.56
CA GLU A 478 3.78 5.61 17.39
C GLU A 478 4.65 5.40 16.14
N ASP A 479 5.97 5.42 16.29
CA ASP A 479 6.90 5.34 15.15
C ASP A 479 7.76 4.08 15.16
N VAL A 480 8.10 3.54 16.33
CA VAL A 480 8.97 2.38 16.51
C VAL A 480 8.26 1.30 17.35
N THR A 481 8.53 0.05 17.07
CA THR A 481 8.04 -1.08 17.88
C THR A 481 9.22 -1.81 18.48
N TYR A 482 9.24 -1.94 19.82
CA TYR A 482 10.28 -2.65 20.57
C TYR A 482 9.83 -4.08 20.82
N ILE A 483 10.71 -5.04 20.53
CA ILE A 483 10.49 -6.45 20.85
C ILE A 483 11.46 -6.83 21.96
N LEU A 484 10.89 -7.21 23.11
CA LEU A 484 11.64 -7.58 24.30
C LEU A 484 11.55 -9.09 24.52
N GLU A 485 12.66 -9.71 24.88
CA GLU A 485 12.69 -11.07 25.41
C GLU A 485 12.41 -11.05 26.92
N VAL A 486 11.54 -11.94 27.37
CA VAL A 486 11.12 -12.02 28.77
C VAL A 486 11.55 -13.36 29.35
N ASN A 487 12.26 -13.30 30.48
CA ASN A 487 12.69 -14.48 31.22
C ASN A 487 11.91 -14.60 32.55
N PHE A 488 10.86 -15.40 32.54
CA PHE A 488 10.01 -15.57 33.71
C PHE A 488 10.73 -16.21 34.93
N ASN A 489 11.72 -17.04 34.72
CA ASN A 489 12.49 -17.62 35.86
C ASN A 489 13.17 -16.51 36.68
N LYS A 490 13.77 -15.53 36.02
CA LYS A 490 14.39 -14.39 36.73
C LYS A 490 13.36 -13.47 37.37
N ILE A 491 12.18 -13.34 36.77
CA ILE A 491 11.07 -12.57 37.31
C ILE A 491 10.54 -13.24 38.58
N GLU A 492 10.38 -14.56 38.59
CA GLU A 492 9.96 -15.33 39.77
C GLU A 492 10.99 -15.21 40.91
N GLU A 493 12.28 -15.36 40.61
CA GLU A 493 13.36 -15.12 41.59
C GLU A 493 13.32 -13.69 42.16
N TYR A 494 13.02 -12.70 41.35
CA TYR A 494 12.86 -11.32 41.80
C TYR A 494 11.63 -11.15 42.70
N ILE A 495 10.48 -11.74 42.33
CA ILE A 495 9.27 -11.70 43.17
C ILE A 495 9.51 -12.34 44.52
N GLU A 496 10.17 -13.50 44.58
CA GLU A 496 10.53 -14.17 45.85
C GLU A 496 11.42 -13.26 46.72
N LYS A 497 12.43 -12.63 46.14
CA LYS A 497 13.31 -11.68 46.87
C LYS A 497 12.53 -10.49 47.42
N VAL A 498 11.64 -9.88 46.62
CA VAL A 498 10.84 -8.74 47.07
C VAL A 498 9.84 -9.11 48.18
N ILE A 499 9.31 -10.35 48.14
CA ILE A 499 8.44 -10.86 49.22
C ILE A 499 9.25 -11.06 50.53
N ASP A 500 10.52 -11.54 50.41
CA ASP A 500 11.36 -11.81 51.57
C ASP A 500 11.99 -10.53 52.15
N ASP A 501 12.51 -9.64 51.29
CA ASP A 501 13.28 -8.45 51.74
C ASP A 501 12.40 -7.20 51.89
N GLY A 502 11.24 -7.13 51.23
CA GLY A 502 10.32 -6.00 51.28
C GLY A 502 10.81 -4.73 50.56
N GLU A 503 11.94 -4.76 49.89
CA GLU A 503 12.48 -3.65 49.09
C GLU A 503 12.12 -3.82 47.62
N ILE A 504 11.52 -2.77 47.03
CA ILE A 504 11.16 -2.71 45.60
C ILE A 504 12.08 -1.71 44.95
N ASP A 505 12.86 -2.15 43.96
CA ASP A 505 13.67 -1.28 43.12
C ASP A 505 12.78 -0.33 42.28
N GLU A 506 13.18 0.93 42.13
CA GLU A 506 12.42 1.94 41.37
C GLU A 506 12.14 1.52 39.90
N ASN A 507 13.07 0.81 39.29
CA ASN A 507 12.95 0.33 37.89
C ASN A 507 12.50 -1.14 37.79
N GLY A 508 12.48 -1.88 38.89
CA GLY A 508 12.14 -3.30 38.95
C GLY A 508 13.25 -4.22 38.44
N CYS A 509 12.90 -5.45 38.02
CA CYS A 509 13.80 -6.49 37.54
C CYS A 509 14.34 -6.18 36.13
N GLU A 510 15.54 -5.62 36.02
CA GLU A 510 16.17 -5.35 34.72
C GLU A 510 16.60 -6.61 33.98
N GLU A 511 17.11 -7.59 34.70
CA GLU A 511 17.61 -8.83 34.13
C GLU A 511 16.51 -9.75 33.56
N GLY A 512 15.25 -9.52 33.94
CA GLY A 512 14.10 -10.26 33.44
C GLY A 512 13.65 -9.85 32.03
N PHE A 513 14.10 -8.69 31.55
CA PHE A 513 13.72 -8.14 30.23
C PHE A 513 14.97 -7.80 29.44
N GLY A 514 15.18 -8.51 28.34
CA GLY A 514 16.23 -8.24 27.34
C GLY A 514 15.64 -7.54 26.13
N GLU A 515 16.31 -6.52 25.60
CA GLU A 515 15.96 -5.95 24.30
C GLU A 515 16.44 -6.92 23.21
N SER A 516 15.52 -7.41 22.35
CA SER A 516 15.88 -8.33 21.29
C SER A 516 16.20 -7.59 20.00
N TYR A 517 15.26 -6.81 19.52
CA TYR A 517 15.40 -5.93 18.35
C TYR A 517 14.26 -4.92 18.28
N ASP A 518 14.43 -3.89 17.47
CA ASP A 518 13.44 -2.87 17.18
C ASP A 518 13.02 -2.89 15.70
N ILE A 519 11.83 -2.37 15.43
CA ILE A 519 11.26 -2.27 14.10
C ILE A 519 10.92 -0.80 13.84
N ASP A 520 11.67 -0.14 12.95
CA ASP A 520 11.49 1.26 12.55
C ASP A 520 10.35 1.44 11.53
N GLU A 521 9.23 0.79 11.73
CA GLU A 521 8.05 0.91 10.89
C GLU A 521 6.84 1.27 11.77
N LYS A 522 5.99 2.17 11.29
CA LYS A 522 4.73 2.49 11.96
C LYS A 522 3.76 1.33 11.84
N ILE A 523 3.58 0.60 12.95
CA ILE A 523 2.73 -0.58 13.05
C ILE A 523 1.35 -0.18 13.58
N ILE A 524 0.28 -0.70 12.95
CA ILE A 524 -1.10 -0.51 13.39
C ILE A 524 -1.50 -1.61 14.37
N ASN A 525 -1.28 -2.86 13.96
CA ASN A 525 -1.65 -4.05 14.73
C ASN A 525 -0.77 -5.23 14.33
N GLY A 526 -0.72 -6.25 15.20
CA GLY A 526 0.03 -7.48 14.95
C GLY A 526 -0.42 -8.61 15.85
N PHE A 527 0.20 -9.76 15.69
CA PHE A 527 0.04 -10.93 16.55
C PHE A 527 1.25 -11.84 16.40
N TYR A 528 1.42 -12.76 17.35
CA TYR A 528 2.50 -13.76 17.32
C TYR A 528 1.98 -15.09 16.76
N ILE A 529 2.84 -15.78 16.00
CA ILE A 529 2.77 -17.22 15.74
C ILE A 529 4.08 -17.81 16.27
N GLU A 530 4.01 -18.52 17.37
CA GLU A 530 5.20 -18.91 18.13
C GLU A 530 6.15 -17.72 18.36
N ASN A 531 7.37 -17.76 17.83
CA ASN A 531 8.37 -16.70 17.99
C ASN A 531 8.41 -15.69 16.81
N VAL A 532 7.44 -15.74 15.91
CA VAL A 532 7.36 -14.84 14.74
C VAL A 532 6.31 -13.79 14.97
N PHE A 533 6.69 -12.54 14.91
CA PHE A 533 5.77 -11.41 14.99
C PHE A 533 5.26 -11.03 13.61
N ILE A 534 3.96 -11.18 13.39
CA ILE A 534 3.29 -10.79 12.15
C ILE A 534 2.56 -9.47 12.41
N TYR A 535 2.76 -8.48 11.54
CA TYR A 535 2.24 -7.15 11.76
C TYR A 535 1.81 -6.45 10.48
N GLN A 536 0.96 -5.47 10.66
CA GLN A 536 0.48 -4.58 9.61
C GLN A 536 1.07 -3.18 9.81
N THR A 537 1.65 -2.63 8.75
CA THR A 537 2.16 -1.26 8.74
C THR A 537 1.10 -0.24 8.34
N ALA A 538 1.29 1.02 8.70
CA ALA A 538 0.43 2.14 8.28
C ALA A 538 0.40 2.35 6.75
N LYS A 539 1.38 1.79 6.01
CA LYS A 539 1.44 1.79 4.54
C LYS A 539 0.69 0.60 3.91
N ASN A 540 -0.21 -0.06 4.65
CA ASN A 540 -0.98 -1.23 4.21
C ASN A 540 -0.13 -2.42 3.74
N LYS A 541 1.07 -2.60 4.30
CA LYS A 541 1.87 -3.80 4.09
C LYS A 541 1.67 -4.76 5.24
N ILE A 542 1.62 -6.06 4.93
CA ILE A 542 1.66 -7.13 5.93
C ILE A 542 3.05 -7.72 5.89
N ASN A 543 3.76 -7.57 6.98
CA ASN A 543 5.12 -8.07 7.18
C ASN A 543 5.15 -9.06 8.33
N TYR A 544 6.19 -9.87 8.37
CA TYR A 544 6.54 -10.66 9.56
C TYR A 544 8.02 -10.54 9.84
N SER A 545 8.38 -10.60 11.11
CA SER A 545 9.76 -10.57 11.56
C SER A 545 10.16 -11.92 12.15
N ILE A 546 11.32 -12.40 11.74
CA ILE A 546 12.01 -13.55 12.36
C ILE A 546 13.32 -13.02 12.91
N ASN A 547 13.42 -12.90 14.22
CA ASN A 547 14.49 -12.19 14.88
C ASN A 547 14.58 -10.75 14.31
N ASP A 548 15.72 -10.31 13.86
CA ASP A 548 15.99 -8.98 13.28
C ASP A 548 15.58 -8.84 11.78
N LYS A 549 15.07 -9.90 11.15
CA LYS A 549 14.84 -9.91 9.69
C LYS A 549 13.37 -9.79 9.34
N ILE A 550 13.06 -8.80 8.50
CA ILE A 550 11.71 -8.47 8.07
C ILE A 550 11.43 -9.06 6.68
N PHE A 551 10.28 -9.71 6.55
CA PHE A 551 9.78 -10.29 5.30
C PHE A 551 8.38 -9.78 5.00
N ASN A 552 8.12 -9.48 3.72
CA ASN A 552 6.82 -9.05 3.27
C ASN A 552 5.96 -10.24 2.83
N ILE A 553 4.71 -10.28 3.29
CA ILE A 553 3.71 -11.26 2.84
C ILE A 553 2.97 -10.71 1.64
N THR A 554 2.40 -9.51 1.77
CA THR A 554 1.62 -8.85 0.73
C THR A 554 1.49 -7.35 1.01
N THR A 555 1.09 -6.61 -0.03
CA THR A 555 0.72 -5.20 0.08
C THR A 555 -0.75 -5.07 -0.30
N LEU A 556 -1.54 -4.48 0.58
CA LEU A 556 -2.97 -4.33 0.42
C LEU A 556 -3.29 -3.09 -0.43
N SER A 557 -4.26 -3.21 -1.33
CA SER A 557 -4.75 -2.11 -2.16
C SER A 557 -5.74 -1.18 -1.44
N SER A 558 -6.34 -1.65 -0.35
CA SER A 558 -7.32 -0.91 0.46
C SER A 558 -7.08 -1.13 1.95
N ASN A 559 -7.74 -0.33 2.80
CA ASN A 559 -7.57 -0.37 4.25
C ASN A 559 -8.27 -1.59 4.86
N TYR A 560 -7.54 -2.69 5.00
CA TYR A 560 -7.93 -3.85 5.78
C TYR A 560 -7.13 -3.88 7.07
N TYR A 561 -7.70 -4.47 8.12
CA TYR A 561 -7.08 -4.61 9.44
C TYR A 561 -6.87 -6.08 9.74
N ILE A 562 -5.68 -6.38 10.25
CA ILE A 562 -5.29 -7.75 10.58
C ILE A 562 -6.03 -8.23 11.83
N LEU A 563 -6.63 -9.41 11.76
CA LEU A 563 -7.37 -10.01 12.87
C LEU A 563 -6.56 -11.08 13.60
N GLY A 564 -5.95 -11.98 12.86
CA GLY A 564 -5.19 -13.09 13.42
C GLY A 564 -4.97 -14.20 12.42
N TYR A 565 -4.42 -15.31 12.92
CA TYR A 565 -4.07 -16.49 12.16
C TYR A 565 -4.87 -17.71 12.62
N LEU A 566 -5.23 -18.57 11.70
CA LEU A 566 -5.92 -19.82 11.98
C LEU A 566 -5.08 -20.98 11.48
N GLU A 567 -4.53 -21.78 12.40
CA GLU A 567 -3.65 -22.92 12.07
C GLU A 567 -4.35 -23.98 11.21
N SER A 568 -5.64 -24.25 11.47
CA SER A 568 -6.39 -25.29 10.73
C SER A 568 -6.49 -25.01 9.24
N THR A 569 -6.47 -23.74 8.81
CA THR A 569 -6.54 -23.32 7.40
C THR A 569 -5.22 -22.77 6.88
N ASN A 570 -4.23 -22.56 7.73
CA ASN A 570 -2.98 -21.88 7.41
C ASN A 570 -3.17 -20.50 6.76
N LYS A 571 -4.17 -19.73 7.24
CA LYS A 571 -4.53 -18.44 6.66
C LYS A 571 -4.53 -17.32 7.70
N ILE A 572 -4.10 -16.15 7.25
CA ILE A 572 -4.24 -14.88 7.97
C ILE A 572 -5.56 -14.24 7.51
N TYR A 573 -6.37 -13.79 8.45
CA TYR A 573 -7.64 -13.14 8.17
C TYR A 573 -7.57 -11.64 8.41
N LEU A 574 -8.19 -10.88 7.51
CA LEU A 574 -8.25 -9.43 7.56
C LEU A 574 -9.68 -8.96 7.30
N MET A 575 -10.05 -7.85 7.93
CA MET A 575 -11.37 -7.25 7.77
C MET A 575 -11.26 -5.74 7.54
N ASN A 576 -12.09 -5.21 6.66
CA ASN A 576 -12.19 -3.77 6.44
C ASN A 576 -13.29 -3.15 7.32
N LYS A 577 -13.42 -1.81 7.31
CA LYS A 577 -14.51 -1.10 8.02
C LYS A 577 -15.91 -1.48 7.52
N GLY A 578 -16.03 -1.93 6.28
CA GLY A 578 -17.29 -2.43 5.71
C GLY A 578 -17.61 -3.87 6.10
N PHE A 579 -16.84 -4.46 7.04
CA PHE A 579 -16.98 -5.84 7.51
C PHE A 579 -16.81 -6.92 6.42
N GLN A 580 -16.11 -6.59 5.35
CA GLN A 580 -15.70 -7.54 4.33
C GLN A 580 -14.44 -8.28 4.78
N LEU A 581 -14.47 -9.60 4.68
CA LEU A 581 -13.40 -10.49 5.12
C LEU A 581 -12.57 -10.94 3.92
N ILE A 582 -11.26 -10.90 4.05
CA ILE A 582 -10.30 -11.49 3.10
C ILE A 582 -9.31 -12.38 3.84
N SER A 583 -8.62 -13.28 3.12
CA SER A 583 -7.58 -14.11 3.70
C SER A 583 -6.37 -14.22 2.80
N TYR A 584 -5.21 -14.46 3.42
CA TYR A 584 -3.94 -14.77 2.75
C TYR A 584 -3.35 -16.03 3.32
N THR A 585 -2.86 -16.90 2.46
CA THR A 585 -2.28 -18.19 2.85
C THR A 585 -0.85 -17.98 3.35
N LEU A 586 -0.54 -18.49 4.53
CA LEU A 586 0.80 -18.51 5.11
C LEU A 586 0.99 -19.86 5.82
N PRO A 587 1.56 -20.90 5.16
CA PRO A 587 1.73 -22.20 5.78
C PRO A 587 2.69 -22.13 6.96
N TYR A 588 2.28 -22.69 8.09
CA TYR A 588 3.12 -22.79 9.28
C TYR A 588 4.47 -23.47 9.01
N SER A 589 4.45 -24.56 8.20
CA SER A 589 5.66 -25.26 7.76
C SER A 589 6.66 -24.36 7.03
N PHE A 590 6.17 -23.35 6.30
CA PHE A 590 7.05 -22.39 5.62
C PHE A 590 7.77 -21.46 6.60
N ILE A 591 7.09 -20.98 7.64
CA ILE A 591 7.69 -20.16 8.70
C ILE A 591 8.75 -20.96 9.44
N MET A 592 8.41 -22.20 9.84
CA MET A 592 9.33 -23.08 10.55
C MET A 592 10.56 -23.46 9.71
N TYR A 593 10.37 -23.61 8.39
CA TYR A 593 11.48 -23.80 7.46
C TYR A 593 12.46 -22.62 7.47
N GLN A 594 11.93 -21.39 7.42
CA GLN A 594 12.76 -20.18 7.45
C GLN A 594 13.52 -20.05 8.78
N ILE A 595 12.86 -20.34 9.90
CA ILE A 595 13.52 -20.36 11.23
C ILE A 595 14.64 -21.39 11.24
N ALA A 596 14.40 -22.61 10.73
CA ALA A 596 15.40 -23.69 10.69
C ALA A 596 16.63 -23.30 9.83
N ILE A 597 16.43 -22.62 8.70
CA ILE A 597 17.53 -22.13 7.86
C ILE A 597 18.31 -21.01 8.56
N LEU A 598 17.63 -20.04 9.18
CA LEU A 598 18.29 -18.96 9.90
C LEU A 598 19.06 -19.42 11.13
N SER A 599 18.56 -20.48 11.82
CA SER A 599 19.26 -21.15 12.93
C SER A 599 20.29 -22.18 12.47
N LYS A 600 20.55 -22.32 11.15
CA LYS A 600 21.51 -23.28 10.56
C LYS A 600 21.21 -24.75 10.84
N GLN A 601 19.95 -25.10 11.11
CA GLN A 601 19.50 -26.48 11.34
C GLN A 601 19.01 -27.12 10.03
N PHE A 602 19.93 -27.41 9.11
CA PHE A 602 19.60 -27.85 7.75
C PHE A 602 18.85 -29.18 7.70
N ASP A 603 19.13 -30.12 8.59
CA ASP A 603 18.44 -31.42 8.65
C ASP A 603 16.94 -31.27 8.96
N LYS A 604 16.59 -30.35 9.86
CA LYS A 604 15.19 -30.03 10.14
C LYS A 604 14.52 -29.33 8.96
N ALA A 605 15.25 -28.45 8.27
CA ALA A 605 14.75 -27.75 7.11
C ALA A 605 14.42 -28.71 5.96
N GLU A 606 15.23 -29.70 5.66
CA GLU A 606 14.94 -30.72 4.64
C GLU A 606 13.65 -31.51 4.96
N ASN A 607 13.47 -31.91 6.23
CA ASN A 607 12.24 -32.60 6.66
C ASN A 607 10.97 -31.72 6.53
N LEU A 608 11.10 -30.42 6.75
CA LEU A 608 9.98 -29.48 6.62
C LEU A 608 9.64 -29.16 5.17
N LEU A 609 10.62 -29.18 4.28
CA LEU A 609 10.43 -28.88 2.87
C LEU A 609 9.35 -29.78 2.21
N SER A 610 9.30 -31.06 2.59
CA SER A 610 8.29 -32.00 2.10
C SER A 610 6.85 -31.68 2.49
N LYS A 611 6.67 -30.87 3.55
CA LYS A 611 5.35 -30.46 4.07
C LYS A 611 4.87 -29.13 3.51
N ILE A 612 5.70 -28.42 2.77
CA ILE A 612 5.35 -27.10 2.19
C ILE A 612 4.69 -27.31 0.84
N PRO A 613 3.57 -26.61 0.55
CA PRO A 613 2.92 -26.67 -0.77
C PRO A 613 3.85 -26.18 -1.88
N GLU A 614 3.80 -26.81 -3.05
CA GLU A 614 4.62 -26.45 -4.22
C GLU A 614 4.45 -24.99 -4.69
N SER A 615 3.29 -24.39 -4.43
CA SER A 615 3.01 -22.98 -4.74
C SER A 615 3.93 -21.99 -4.02
N PHE A 616 4.60 -22.42 -2.93
CA PHE A 616 5.54 -21.60 -2.16
C PHE A 616 6.99 -21.74 -2.60
N ASN A 617 7.29 -22.61 -3.56
CA ASN A 617 8.66 -22.85 -4.02
C ASN A 617 9.37 -21.57 -4.50
N GLU A 618 8.68 -20.67 -5.20
CA GLU A 618 9.25 -19.40 -5.65
C GLU A 618 9.62 -18.49 -4.46
N ARG A 619 8.80 -18.47 -3.42
CA ARG A 619 9.08 -17.71 -2.19
C ARG A 619 10.25 -18.31 -1.42
N ILE A 620 10.37 -19.65 -1.39
CA ILE A 620 11.51 -20.35 -0.76
C ILE A 620 12.80 -20.01 -1.52
N ILE A 621 12.77 -20.07 -2.85
CA ILE A 621 13.93 -19.77 -3.68
C ILE A 621 14.38 -18.31 -3.49
N SER A 622 13.45 -17.36 -3.51
CA SER A 622 13.78 -15.94 -3.28
C SER A 622 14.34 -15.68 -1.87
N PHE A 623 13.83 -16.40 -0.86
CA PHE A 623 14.36 -16.36 0.49
C PHE A 623 15.78 -16.91 0.57
N LEU A 624 16.04 -18.10 0.02
CA LEU A 624 17.36 -18.72 0.02
C LEU A 624 18.40 -17.92 -0.75
N GLN A 625 18.00 -17.31 -1.89
CA GLN A 625 18.86 -16.41 -2.67
C GLN A 625 19.26 -15.17 -1.88
N LYS A 626 18.34 -14.57 -1.11
CA LYS A 626 18.64 -13.41 -0.25
C LYS A 626 19.75 -13.72 0.77
N PHE A 627 19.87 -14.98 1.18
CA PHE A 627 20.89 -15.44 2.15
C PHE A 627 22.05 -16.20 1.51
N ASN A 628 22.18 -16.19 0.17
CA ASN A 628 23.25 -16.85 -0.57
C ASN A 628 23.35 -18.38 -0.39
N TYR A 629 22.25 -19.07 -0.03
CA TYR A 629 22.18 -20.53 0.03
C TYR A 629 21.86 -21.11 -1.35
N ASN A 630 22.77 -20.87 -2.33
CA ASN A 630 22.55 -21.26 -3.73
C ASN A 630 22.49 -22.78 -3.94
N ASP A 631 23.19 -23.56 -3.11
CA ASP A 631 23.18 -25.03 -3.17
C ASP A 631 21.78 -25.61 -2.87
N LEU A 632 21.10 -25.06 -1.85
CA LEU A 632 19.74 -25.46 -1.52
C LEU A 632 18.73 -24.98 -2.56
N CYS A 633 18.94 -23.77 -3.11
CA CYS A 633 18.12 -23.26 -4.20
C CYS A 633 18.16 -24.17 -5.42
N TYR A 634 19.34 -24.66 -5.77
CA TYR A 634 19.53 -25.54 -6.91
C TYR A 634 18.76 -26.86 -6.78
N LYS A 635 18.72 -27.45 -5.59
CA LYS A 635 17.99 -28.69 -5.30
C LYS A 635 16.48 -28.53 -5.43
N ILE A 636 15.93 -27.36 -5.08
CA ILE A 636 14.48 -27.10 -4.98
C ILE A 636 13.91 -26.59 -6.31
N THR A 637 14.73 -25.91 -7.11
CA THR A 637 14.27 -25.20 -8.32
C THR A 637 13.84 -26.16 -9.42
N LYS A 638 12.58 -26.10 -9.85
CA LYS A 638 12.04 -26.81 -11.01
C LYS A 638 12.14 -25.99 -12.31
N ASN A 639 12.25 -24.67 -12.21
CA ASN A 639 12.31 -23.78 -13.38
C ASN A 639 13.68 -23.90 -14.07
N PRO A 640 13.74 -24.34 -15.35
CA PRO A 640 15.01 -24.58 -16.06
C PRO A 640 15.85 -23.31 -16.23
N ASN A 641 15.24 -22.13 -16.30
CA ASN A 641 15.98 -20.88 -16.44
C ASN A 641 16.69 -20.48 -15.14
N LEU A 642 15.99 -20.54 -14.02
CA LEU A 642 16.58 -20.28 -12.70
C LEU A 642 17.61 -21.36 -12.33
N LYS A 643 17.32 -22.64 -12.64
CA LYS A 643 18.24 -23.73 -12.39
C LYS A 643 19.55 -23.55 -13.17
N PHE A 644 19.45 -23.06 -14.40
CA PHE A 644 20.61 -22.73 -15.22
C PHE A 644 21.46 -21.61 -14.62
N SER A 645 20.84 -20.50 -14.20
CA SER A 645 21.57 -19.39 -13.57
C SER A 645 22.24 -19.78 -12.25
N LEU A 646 21.58 -20.63 -11.46
CA LEU A 646 22.16 -21.17 -10.23
C LEU A 646 23.32 -22.12 -10.51
N ALA A 647 23.20 -22.98 -11.53
CA ALA A 647 24.28 -23.88 -11.96
C ALA A 647 25.52 -23.10 -12.41
N LEU A 648 25.35 -21.97 -13.10
CA LEU A 648 26.44 -21.07 -13.46
C LEU A 648 27.11 -20.46 -12.20
N ASN A 649 26.33 -19.96 -11.26
CA ASN A 649 26.84 -19.36 -10.02
C ASN A 649 27.59 -20.39 -9.13
N LEU A 650 27.12 -21.64 -9.12
CA LEU A 650 27.73 -22.75 -8.39
C LEU A 650 28.88 -23.40 -9.17
N LYS A 651 29.17 -22.96 -10.39
CA LYS A 651 30.20 -23.51 -11.29
C LYS A 651 30.01 -24.99 -11.62
N LEU A 652 28.76 -25.46 -11.67
CA LEU A 652 28.39 -26.83 -12.06
C LEU A 652 28.29 -26.94 -13.60
N LEU A 653 29.42 -27.17 -14.25
CA LEU A 653 29.54 -27.13 -15.71
C LEU A 653 28.70 -28.21 -16.41
N ASP A 654 28.70 -29.44 -15.91
CA ASP A 654 27.98 -30.58 -16.49
C ASP A 654 26.46 -30.34 -16.51
N ASP A 655 25.92 -29.87 -15.37
CA ASP A 655 24.50 -29.61 -15.22
C ASP A 655 24.07 -28.40 -16.07
N ALA A 656 24.89 -27.34 -16.10
CA ALA A 656 24.64 -26.17 -16.94
C ALA A 656 24.62 -26.55 -18.43
N TYR A 657 25.55 -27.40 -18.88
CA TYR A 657 25.58 -27.87 -20.25
C TYR A 657 24.35 -28.75 -20.58
N GLN A 658 23.94 -29.66 -19.69
CA GLN A 658 22.74 -30.48 -19.89
C GLN A 658 21.47 -29.61 -20.01
N ILE A 659 21.31 -28.60 -19.15
CA ILE A 659 20.16 -27.69 -19.21
C ILE A 659 20.19 -26.83 -20.48
N ALA A 660 21.35 -26.35 -20.90
CA ALA A 660 21.51 -25.65 -22.18
C ALA A 660 21.11 -26.51 -23.36
N ASN A 661 21.51 -27.81 -23.35
CA ASN A 661 21.17 -28.78 -24.40
C ASN A 661 19.66 -29.08 -24.46
N GLN A 662 18.99 -29.18 -23.31
CA GLN A 662 17.53 -29.37 -23.22
C GLN A 662 16.76 -28.16 -23.78
N THR A 663 17.23 -26.96 -23.50
CA THR A 663 16.57 -25.70 -23.89
C THR A 663 16.91 -25.23 -25.29
N LYS A 664 18.02 -25.75 -25.90
CA LYS A 664 18.57 -25.42 -27.25
C LYS A 664 18.68 -23.90 -27.50
N ASN A 665 18.99 -23.13 -26.46
CA ASN A 665 19.15 -21.67 -26.57
C ASN A 665 20.61 -21.30 -26.78
N SER A 666 20.89 -20.57 -27.86
CA SER A 666 22.26 -20.17 -28.22
C SER A 666 22.93 -19.26 -27.17
N GLU A 667 22.16 -18.41 -26.50
CA GLU A 667 22.68 -17.54 -25.44
C GLU A 667 23.17 -18.33 -24.23
N LYS A 668 22.43 -19.38 -23.83
CA LYS A 668 22.84 -20.25 -22.73
C LYS A 668 24.12 -21.00 -23.02
N PHE A 669 24.27 -21.49 -24.26
CA PHE A 669 25.51 -22.14 -24.67
C PHE A 669 26.71 -21.19 -24.65
N LYS A 670 26.54 -19.90 -24.98
CA LYS A 670 27.59 -18.90 -24.84
C LYS A 670 28.01 -18.71 -23.38
N MET A 671 27.02 -18.58 -22.46
CA MET A 671 27.30 -18.47 -21.01
C MET A 671 28.03 -19.73 -20.47
N VAL A 672 27.65 -20.92 -20.96
CA VAL A 672 28.36 -22.17 -20.60
C VAL A 672 29.76 -22.16 -21.13
N ALA A 673 30.00 -21.67 -22.37
CA ALA A 673 31.34 -21.55 -22.95
C ALA A 673 32.20 -20.59 -22.12
N ASP A 674 31.67 -19.44 -21.70
CA ASP A 674 32.38 -18.48 -20.88
C ASP A 674 32.78 -19.09 -19.53
N LEU A 675 31.85 -19.79 -18.87
CA LEU A 675 32.13 -20.53 -17.64
C LEU A 675 33.19 -21.60 -17.82
N ALA A 676 33.11 -22.35 -18.93
CA ALA A 676 34.08 -23.40 -19.25
C ALA A 676 35.49 -22.82 -19.49
N PHE A 677 35.59 -21.61 -20.05
CA PHE A 677 36.87 -20.89 -20.15
C PHE A 677 37.40 -20.48 -18.79
N GLU A 678 36.54 -19.98 -17.89
CA GLU A 678 36.96 -19.63 -16.54
C GLU A 678 37.48 -20.84 -15.73
N LEU A 679 36.88 -22.01 -15.96
CA LEU A 679 37.26 -23.24 -15.27
C LEU A 679 38.44 -23.97 -15.97
N GLY A 680 38.84 -23.56 -17.17
CA GLY A 680 39.91 -24.20 -17.94
C GLY A 680 39.47 -25.47 -18.69
N GLU A 681 38.17 -25.76 -18.74
CA GLU A 681 37.58 -26.93 -19.40
C GLU A 681 37.33 -26.66 -20.89
N PHE A 682 38.38 -26.59 -21.68
CA PHE A 682 38.35 -26.20 -23.11
C PHE A 682 37.48 -27.09 -23.98
N ASN A 683 37.35 -28.38 -23.66
CA ASN A 683 36.53 -29.32 -24.45
C ASN A 683 35.02 -28.95 -24.38
N TYR A 684 34.54 -28.52 -23.20
CA TYR A 684 33.17 -28.05 -23.04
C TYR A 684 32.98 -26.69 -23.70
N ALA A 685 33.97 -25.80 -23.63
CA ALA A 685 33.93 -24.51 -24.30
C ALA A 685 33.78 -24.66 -25.83
N GLU A 686 34.58 -25.52 -26.44
CA GLU A 686 34.49 -25.79 -27.87
C GLU A 686 33.13 -26.37 -28.29
N LYS A 687 32.64 -27.37 -27.57
CA LYS A 687 31.33 -27.97 -27.84
C LYS A 687 30.19 -26.95 -27.70
N SER A 688 30.24 -26.15 -26.66
CA SER A 688 29.21 -25.14 -26.37
C SER A 688 29.18 -24.03 -27.40
N MET A 689 30.35 -23.55 -27.86
CA MET A 689 30.44 -22.56 -28.92
C MET A 689 29.96 -23.09 -30.29
N LYS A 690 30.21 -24.38 -30.59
CA LYS A 690 29.70 -25.01 -31.80
C LYS A 690 28.17 -25.07 -31.79
N GLU A 691 27.57 -25.52 -30.69
CA GLU A 691 26.12 -25.57 -30.54
C GLU A 691 25.48 -24.14 -30.52
N ALA A 692 26.17 -23.16 -29.97
CA ALA A 692 25.77 -21.76 -30.00
C ALA A 692 25.87 -21.12 -31.38
N LYS A 693 26.59 -21.76 -32.32
CA LYS A 693 26.98 -21.18 -33.63
C LYS A 693 27.72 -19.84 -33.47
N ASP A 694 28.56 -19.75 -32.45
CA ASP A 694 29.42 -18.59 -32.25
C ASP A 694 30.74 -18.74 -33.01
N PHE A 695 30.68 -18.48 -34.28
CA PHE A 695 31.84 -18.58 -35.17
C PHE A 695 32.93 -17.56 -34.83
N SER A 696 32.56 -16.42 -34.21
CA SER A 696 33.51 -15.42 -33.76
C SER A 696 34.33 -15.90 -32.58
N GLY A 697 33.68 -16.50 -31.60
CA GLY A 697 34.34 -17.11 -30.45
C GLY A 697 35.22 -18.28 -30.84
N LEU A 698 34.73 -19.16 -31.78
CA LEU A 698 35.52 -20.26 -32.32
C LEU A 698 36.73 -19.80 -33.10
N LEU A 699 36.61 -18.71 -33.88
CA LEU A 699 37.76 -18.13 -34.61
C LEU A 699 38.84 -17.68 -33.60
N LEU A 700 38.44 -16.94 -32.54
CA LEU A 700 39.37 -16.49 -31.52
C LEU A 700 40.04 -17.68 -30.81
N TYR A 701 39.24 -18.66 -30.40
CA TYR A 701 39.71 -19.87 -29.72
C TYR A 701 40.70 -20.69 -30.61
N TYR A 702 40.33 -21.00 -31.84
CA TYR A 702 41.19 -21.77 -32.73
C TYR A 702 42.44 -21.01 -33.18
N SER A 703 42.36 -19.68 -33.30
CA SER A 703 43.53 -18.84 -33.57
C SER A 703 44.49 -18.81 -32.38
N SER A 704 44.00 -18.79 -31.15
CA SER A 704 44.82 -18.82 -29.94
C SER A 704 45.56 -20.15 -29.75
N ILE A 705 44.92 -21.27 -30.07
CA ILE A 705 45.53 -22.61 -30.03
C ILE A 705 46.37 -22.91 -31.28
N GLN A 706 46.28 -22.07 -32.30
CA GLN A 706 46.95 -22.23 -33.61
C GLN A 706 46.63 -23.56 -34.34
N ASN A 707 45.43 -24.08 -34.18
CA ASN A 707 45.00 -25.30 -34.83
C ASN A 707 44.57 -25.03 -36.27
N ARG A 708 45.47 -25.31 -37.21
CA ARG A 708 45.26 -25.02 -38.64
C ARG A 708 44.12 -25.80 -39.27
N GLU A 709 43.92 -27.06 -38.91
CA GLU A 709 42.85 -27.90 -39.46
C GLU A 709 41.47 -27.37 -39.06
N LYS A 710 41.27 -27.09 -37.80
CA LYS A 710 39.99 -26.56 -37.29
C LYS A 710 39.70 -25.13 -37.79
N LEU A 711 40.73 -24.31 -37.98
CA LEU A 711 40.58 -22.99 -38.60
C LEU A 711 40.11 -23.09 -40.05
N LYS A 712 40.63 -24.09 -40.81
CA LYS A 712 40.21 -24.31 -42.16
C LYS A 712 38.77 -24.80 -42.24
N GLU A 713 38.41 -25.76 -41.42
CA GLU A 713 37.03 -26.23 -41.32
C GLU A 713 36.06 -25.08 -40.96
N LEU A 714 36.40 -24.24 -39.98
CA LEU A 714 35.63 -23.04 -39.61
C LEU A 714 35.47 -22.07 -40.79
N GLY A 715 36.55 -21.85 -41.56
CA GLY A 715 36.54 -21.03 -42.78
C GLY A 715 35.56 -21.57 -43.84
N GLU A 716 35.54 -22.87 -44.04
CA GLU A 716 34.63 -23.53 -45.00
C GLU A 716 33.17 -23.52 -44.50
N GLU A 717 32.93 -23.78 -43.22
CA GLU A 717 31.60 -23.73 -42.62
C GLU A 717 31.00 -22.31 -42.62
N SER A 718 31.78 -21.32 -42.20
CA SER A 718 31.35 -19.92 -42.19
C SER A 718 31.08 -19.40 -43.60
N LYS A 719 31.82 -19.90 -44.63
CA LYS A 719 31.58 -19.63 -46.07
C LYS A 719 30.22 -20.16 -46.51
N LYS A 720 29.84 -21.39 -46.12
CA LYS A 720 28.54 -22.00 -46.45
C LYS A 720 27.37 -21.26 -45.87
N ILE A 721 27.53 -20.65 -44.67
CA ILE A 721 26.50 -19.90 -43.95
C ILE A 721 26.40 -18.45 -44.43
N GLY A 722 27.40 -17.96 -45.17
CA GLY A 722 27.44 -16.58 -45.67
C GLY A 722 28.13 -15.58 -44.73
N LEU A 723 28.83 -16.03 -43.71
CA LEU A 723 29.61 -15.19 -42.79
C LEU A 723 30.98 -14.89 -43.37
N PHE A 724 31.01 -14.16 -44.48
CA PHE A 724 32.20 -13.95 -45.31
C PHE A 724 33.37 -13.30 -44.56
N ASN A 725 33.11 -12.42 -43.57
CA ASN A 725 34.18 -11.78 -42.81
C ASN A 725 34.95 -12.79 -41.95
N ILE A 726 34.22 -13.70 -41.26
CA ILE A 726 34.84 -14.73 -40.42
C ILE A 726 35.60 -15.72 -41.27
N SER A 727 35.03 -16.13 -42.41
CA SER A 727 35.65 -17.02 -43.36
C SER A 727 36.93 -16.39 -43.95
N PHE A 728 36.85 -15.09 -44.29
CA PHE A 728 38.01 -14.36 -44.80
C PHE A 728 39.14 -14.28 -43.78
N THR A 729 38.80 -13.91 -42.51
CA THR A 729 39.82 -13.84 -41.44
C THR A 729 40.43 -15.21 -41.15
N SER A 730 39.62 -16.30 -41.17
CA SER A 730 40.10 -17.65 -40.95
C SER A 730 41.12 -18.05 -42.00
N PHE A 731 40.81 -17.85 -43.31
CA PHE A 731 41.74 -18.15 -44.42
C PHE A 731 42.93 -17.21 -44.47
N PHE A 732 42.77 -15.96 -44.07
CA PHE A 732 43.86 -14.98 -43.98
C PHE A 732 44.89 -15.36 -42.91
N ILE A 733 44.41 -15.81 -41.72
CA ILE A 733 45.31 -16.32 -40.65
C ILE A 733 46.07 -17.57 -41.12
N LEU A 734 45.41 -18.41 -41.90
CA LEU A 734 46.06 -19.60 -42.49
C LEU A 734 47.02 -19.32 -43.66
N ASN A 735 47.11 -18.05 -44.07
CA ASN A 735 47.86 -17.57 -45.20
C ASN A 735 47.39 -18.18 -46.56
N ASP A 736 46.09 -18.55 -46.62
CA ASP A 736 45.46 -19.08 -47.82
C ASP A 736 44.89 -17.92 -48.66
N ILE A 737 45.77 -17.30 -49.41
CA ILE A 737 45.51 -16.07 -50.20
C ILE A 737 44.50 -16.37 -51.32
N GLU A 738 44.52 -17.58 -51.86
CA GLU A 738 43.69 -17.97 -53.01
C GLU A 738 42.23 -18.08 -52.56
N ASN A 739 41.94 -18.70 -51.38
CA ASN A 739 40.63 -18.77 -50.83
C ASN A 739 40.11 -17.41 -50.35
N CYS A 740 40.96 -16.53 -49.82
CA CYS A 740 40.60 -15.15 -49.51
C CYS A 740 40.12 -14.38 -50.74
N TYR A 741 40.87 -14.50 -51.83
CA TYR A 741 40.51 -13.89 -53.11
C TYR A 741 39.16 -14.42 -53.63
N ASN A 742 39.02 -15.74 -53.71
CA ASN A 742 37.76 -16.33 -54.14
C ASN A 742 36.54 -15.94 -53.33
N LEU A 743 36.69 -15.74 -52.02
CA LEU A 743 35.64 -15.23 -51.13
C LEU A 743 35.25 -13.78 -51.41
N LEU A 744 36.20 -12.91 -51.63
CA LEU A 744 35.93 -11.51 -51.95
C LEU A 744 35.19 -11.38 -53.30
N ILE A 745 35.54 -12.23 -54.27
CA ILE A 745 34.84 -12.29 -55.56
C ILE A 745 33.41 -12.85 -55.39
N GLN A 746 33.24 -13.95 -54.65
CA GLN A 746 31.91 -14.56 -54.40
C GLN A 746 30.98 -13.61 -53.66
N SER A 747 31.52 -12.81 -52.74
CA SER A 747 30.74 -11.83 -51.95
C SER A 747 30.50 -10.52 -52.72
N LYS A 748 30.97 -10.41 -53.96
CA LYS A 748 30.89 -9.22 -54.83
C LYS A 748 31.54 -7.97 -54.23
N ARG A 749 32.51 -8.14 -53.38
CA ARG A 749 33.27 -7.06 -52.75
C ARG A 749 34.49 -6.65 -53.57
N PHE A 750 34.27 -6.22 -54.79
CA PHE A 750 35.33 -5.93 -55.76
C PHE A 750 36.28 -4.81 -55.34
N PRO A 751 35.82 -3.70 -54.70
CA PRO A 751 36.73 -2.67 -54.17
C PRO A 751 37.76 -3.25 -53.20
N GLU A 752 37.28 -4.04 -52.23
CA GLU A 752 38.15 -4.68 -51.24
C GLU A 752 39.06 -5.76 -51.89
N ALA A 753 38.52 -6.52 -52.82
CA ALA A 753 39.26 -7.51 -53.58
C ALA A 753 40.39 -6.83 -54.37
N SER A 754 40.17 -5.65 -54.93
CA SER A 754 41.18 -4.92 -55.66
C SER A 754 42.33 -4.43 -54.76
N ILE A 755 42.01 -3.92 -53.58
CA ILE A 755 43.02 -3.50 -52.58
C ILE A 755 43.77 -4.73 -52.05
N PHE A 756 43.10 -5.81 -51.79
CA PHE A 756 43.70 -7.07 -51.34
C PHE A 756 44.62 -7.64 -52.37
N CYS A 757 44.18 -7.74 -53.66
CA CYS A 757 44.98 -8.19 -54.72
C CYS A 757 46.21 -7.33 -54.98
N ARG A 758 46.11 -6.03 -54.87
CA ARG A 758 47.26 -5.12 -55.02
C ARG A 758 48.37 -5.41 -54.00
N THR A 759 47.96 -5.85 -52.79
CA THR A 759 48.95 -6.07 -51.71
C THR A 759 49.47 -7.50 -51.66
N TYR A 760 48.59 -8.49 -51.81
CA TYR A 760 48.88 -9.90 -51.54
C TYR A 760 48.82 -10.79 -52.76
N TYR A 761 48.10 -10.40 -53.85
CA TYR A 761 47.90 -11.22 -55.04
C TYR A 761 47.96 -10.43 -56.38
N PRO A 762 49.07 -9.74 -56.68
CA PRO A 762 49.12 -8.81 -57.80
C PRO A 762 48.80 -9.39 -59.19
N SER A 763 49.11 -10.65 -59.43
CA SER A 763 48.80 -11.35 -60.69
C SER A 763 47.29 -11.39 -61.03
N LYS A 764 46.42 -11.36 -60.06
CA LYS A 764 44.98 -11.39 -60.23
C LYS A 764 44.31 -10.02 -60.28
N LEU A 765 45.05 -8.93 -60.05
CA LEU A 765 44.53 -7.57 -60.01
C LEU A 765 43.74 -7.19 -61.27
N ASN A 766 44.27 -7.51 -62.43
CA ASN A 766 43.61 -7.17 -63.68
C ASN A 766 42.23 -7.86 -63.79
N GLN A 767 42.17 -9.13 -63.41
CA GLN A 767 40.94 -9.92 -63.48
C GLN A 767 39.86 -9.28 -62.52
N VAL A 768 40.23 -8.82 -61.34
CA VAL A 768 39.31 -8.16 -60.41
C VAL A 768 38.82 -6.84 -60.96
N ILE A 769 39.67 -6.05 -61.56
CA ILE A 769 39.31 -4.75 -62.17
C ILE A 769 38.33 -4.98 -63.35
N ASP A 770 38.54 -6.00 -64.18
CA ASP A 770 37.58 -6.33 -65.22
C ASP A 770 36.22 -6.77 -64.70
N LEU A 771 36.21 -7.63 -63.70
CA LEU A 771 34.95 -8.03 -63.00
C LEU A 771 34.26 -6.85 -62.39
N TRP A 772 34.99 -5.95 -61.72
CA TRP A 772 34.44 -4.75 -61.11
C TRP A 772 33.84 -3.79 -62.15
N ASN A 773 34.54 -3.54 -63.24
CA ASN A 773 34.06 -2.74 -64.36
C ASN A 773 32.79 -3.33 -64.95
N ASN A 774 32.70 -4.68 -65.09
CA ASN A 774 31.51 -5.36 -65.60
C ASN A 774 30.30 -5.17 -64.64
N GLU A 775 30.49 -5.26 -63.33
CA GLU A 775 29.43 -5.05 -62.37
C GLU A 775 28.97 -3.59 -62.35
N ILE A 776 29.88 -2.64 -62.42
CA ILE A 776 29.52 -1.20 -62.54
C ILE A 776 28.72 -0.97 -63.83
N ASN A 777 29.11 -1.58 -64.96
CA ASN A 777 28.37 -1.45 -66.20
C ASN A 777 26.98 -2.12 -66.13
N GLU A 778 26.81 -3.19 -65.37
CA GLU A 778 25.49 -3.81 -65.13
C GLU A 778 24.57 -2.94 -64.24
N ILE A 779 25.14 -2.27 -63.23
CA ILE A 779 24.39 -1.39 -62.32
C ILE A 779 24.00 -0.08 -63.03
N ASP A 780 24.91 0.46 -63.87
CA ASP A 780 24.78 1.74 -64.54
C ASP A 780 24.08 1.70 -65.91
N LYS A 781 23.39 0.62 -66.26
CA LYS A 781 22.57 0.56 -67.52
C LYS A 781 21.59 1.70 -67.66
N ASN A 782 21.33 2.48 -66.61
CA ASN A 782 20.39 3.63 -66.55
C ASN A 782 21.04 5.01 -66.34
N SER A 783 22.38 5.11 -66.18
CA SER A 783 23.03 6.40 -65.96
C SER A 783 23.97 6.76 -67.10
N ARG A 784 23.98 8.04 -67.50
CA ARG A 784 24.76 8.59 -68.63
C ARG A 784 26.28 8.81 -68.32
N MET A 785 26.76 8.41 -67.13
CA MET A 785 28.16 8.54 -66.73
C MET A 785 28.79 7.16 -66.55
N THR A 786 29.55 6.71 -67.52
CA THR A 786 30.39 5.50 -67.39
C THR A 786 31.66 5.83 -66.59
N ILE A 787 31.71 5.41 -65.34
CA ILE A 787 32.94 5.44 -64.55
C ILE A 787 33.71 4.17 -64.88
N LYS A 788 34.89 4.29 -65.46
CA LYS A 788 35.77 3.18 -65.74
C LYS A 788 36.98 3.19 -64.79
N ILE A 789 37.14 2.10 -64.04
CA ILE A 789 38.28 1.92 -63.16
C ILE A 789 39.53 1.55 -64.03
N VAL A 790 40.53 2.35 -63.86
CA VAL A 790 41.81 2.16 -64.64
C VAL A 790 42.82 1.37 -63.77
N ASN A 791 43.45 0.35 -64.36
CA ASN A 791 44.46 -0.38 -63.64
C ASN A 791 45.75 0.45 -63.51
N PRO A 792 46.23 0.61 -62.24
CA PRO A 792 47.43 1.40 -61.99
C PRO A 792 48.80 0.68 -62.44
N VAL A 793 48.71 -0.56 -62.84
CA VAL A 793 49.92 -1.38 -63.18
C VAL A 793 50.08 -1.50 -64.68
N SER A 794 51.17 -1.00 -65.18
CA SER A 794 51.51 -1.16 -66.58
C SER A 794 51.92 -2.59 -66.92
N ASP A 795 51.69 -3.01 -68.15
CA ASP A 795 51.99 -4.38 -68.65
C ASP A 795 53.51 -4.76 -68.59
N ASP A 796 54.40 -3.78 -68.53
CA ASP A 796 55.82 -4.01 -68.44
C ASP A 796 56.35 -4.55 -67.11
N ASN A 797 55.55 -4.51 -66.06
CA ASN A 797 55.92 -4.94 -64.69
C ASN A 797 55.37 -6.29 -64.29
N LYS A 798 54.69 -7.04 -65.19
CA LYS A 798 54.02 -8.29 -64.82
C LYS A 798 55.01 -9.38 -64.36
N GLU A 799 56.17 -9.53 -64.98
CA GLU A 799 57.13 -10.52 -64.52
C GLU A 799 57.78 -10.23 -63.19
N ILE A 800 58.01 -8.93 -62.91
CA ILE A 800 58.60 -8.47 -61.63
C ILE A 800 57.57 -8.70 -60.50
N LEU A 801 56.30 -8.47 -60.76
CA LEU A 801 55.22 -8.68 -59.81
C LEU A 801 55.01 -10.18 -59.49
N GLN A 802 55.06 -11.08 -60.46
CA GLN A 802 54.99 -12.52 -60.20
C GLN A 802 56.20 -13.08 -59.44
N LYS A 803 57.38 -12.55 -59.63
CA LYS A 803 58.60 -12.89 -58.84
C LYS A 803 58.51 -12.39 -57.41
N SER A 804 57.99 -11.19 -57.20
CA SER A 804 57.79 -10.62 -55.84
C SER A 804 56.68 -11.38 -55.11
N GLU A 805 55.64 -11.86 -55.77
CA GLU A 805 54.54 -12.67 -55.22
C GLU A 805 55.04 -14.00 -54.66
N ASN A 806 55.84 -14.71 -55.43
CA ASN A 806 56.42 -15.99 -55.02
C ASN A 806 57.38 -15.81 -53.83
N GLN A 807 58.17 -14.75 -53.78
CA GLN A 807 59.02 -14.43 -52.64
C GLN A 807 58.25 -14.01 -51.41
N ASN A 808 57.13 -13.28 -51.54
CA ASN A 808 56.27 -12.91 -50.44
C ASN A 808 55.53 -14.12 -49.89
N MET A 809 55.01 -15.06 -50.72
CA MET A 809 54.38 -16.28 -50.27
C MET A 809 55.34 -17.17 -49.49
N GLU A 810 56.58 -17.37 -49.95
CA GLU A 810 57.60 -18.10 -49.18
C GLU A 810 57.97 -17.43 -47.88
N LEU A 811 58.13 -16.09 -47.85
CA LEU A 811 58.37 -15.33 -46.64
C LEU A 811 57.24 -15.46 -45.63
N TYR A 812 55.98 -15.38 -46.07
CA TYR A 812 54.82 -15.54 -45.19
C TYR A 812 54.65 -16.97 -44.62
N GLN A 813 54.94 -18.01 -45.42
CA GLN A 813 54.99 -19.38 -44.95
C GLN A 813 56.06 -19.60 -43.88
N ASN A 814 57.26 -19.11 -44.14
CA ASN A 814 58.40 -19.23 -43.22
C ASN A 814 58.19 -18.48 -41.91
N VAL A 815 57.57 -17.30 -41.93
CA VAL A 815 57.21 -16.56 -40.70
C VAL A 815 56.14 -17.29 -39.92
N SER A 816 55.17 -17.89 -40.59
CA SER A 816 54.10 -18.64 -39.88
C SER A 816 54.63 -19.93 -39.26
N GLU A 817 55.59 -20.61 -39.85
CA GLU A 817 56.23 -21.81 -39.30
C GLU A 817 57.16 -21.48 -38.12
N ALA A 818 57.85 -20.37 -38.16
CA ALA A 818 58.73 -19.93 -37.11
C ALA A 818 57.96 -19.52 -35.84
N SER A 819 56.82 -18.82 -36.00
CA SER A 819 55.98 -18.43 -34.86
C SER A 819 55.33 -19.64 -34.17
N MET A 820 55.01 -20.71 -34.94
CA MET A 820 54.45 -21.95 -34.35
C MET A 820 55.47 -22.74 -33.55
N ASN A 821 56.69 -22.78 -33.98
CA ASN A 821 57.75 -23.48 -33.28
C ASN A 821 58.12 -22.79 -31.95
N ASP A 822 58.07 -21.47 -31.88
CA ASP A 822 58.27 -20.73 -30.66
C ASP A 822 57.14 -20.91 -29.64
N LEU A 823 55.89 -20.96 -30.10
CA LEU A 823 54.71 -21.19 -29.22
C LEU A 823 54.64 -22.62 -28.69
N ASN A 824 54.98 -23.61 -29.53
CA ASN A 824 55.05 -25.00 -29.06
C ASN A 824 56.12 -25.18 -27.97
N LYS A 825 57.21 -24.45 -28.07
CA LYS A 825 58.25 -24.43 -27.05
C LYS A 825 57.76 -23.77 -25.75
N TYR A 826 56.95 -22.74 -25.82
CA TYR A 826 56.29 -22.12 -24.64
C TYR A 826 55.22 -23.04 -24.03
N LEU A 827 54.41 -23.76 -24.83
CA LEU A 827 53.43 -24.73 -24.34
C LEU A 827 54.05 -25.96 -23.66
N GLU A 828 55.17 -26.46 -24.19
CA GLU A 828 55.99 -27.49 -23.52
C GLU A 828 56.56 -27.02 -22.19
N MET A 829 56.96 -25.76 -22.07
CA MET A 829 57.46 -25.17 -20.82
C MET A 829 56.30 -24.99 -19.80
N PHE A 830 55.09 -24.64 -20.23
CA PHE A 830 53.92 -24.54 -19.34
C PHE A 830 53.43 -25.92 -18.87
N ASN A 831 53.40 -26.91 -19.74
CA ASN A 831 53.02 -28.29 -19.37
C ASN A 831 54.06 -28.98 -18.48
N SER A 832 55.33 -28.56 -18.52
CA SER A 832 56.37 -29.09 -17.64
C SER A 832 56.44 -28.36 -16.27
N SER A 833 55.77 -27.27 -16.11
CA SER A 833 55.70 -26.51 -14.82
C SER A 833 54.41 -26.79 -13.99
N SER A 834 53.53 -27.69 -14.47
CA SER A 834 52.29 -28.10 -13.78
C SER A 834 52.33 -29.57 -13.34
N ILE A 835 53.46 -30.02 -12.84
CA ILE A 835 53.61 -31.25 -12.04
C ILE A 835 54.04 -30.89 -10.60
#